data_77f607ea5f65ceb200f5f6e0b78c509d
#
_entry.id   77f607ea5f65ceb200f5f6e0b78c509d
#
_cell.length_a   1.000
_cell.length_b   1.000
_cell.length_c   1.000
_cell.angle_alpha   90.00
_cell.angle_beta   90.00
_cell.angle_gamma   90.00
#
_symmetry.space_group_name_H-M   'P 1'
#
loop_
_entity.id
_entity.type
_entity.pdbx_description
1 polymer ?
#
loop_
_entity_poly.entity_id
_entity_poly.type
_entity_poly.pdbx_seq_one_letter_code
_entity_poly.pdbx_strand_id
1 'polypeptide(L)'
;MTTATRIVELAGGIRATLVHQPQATRAAALVKVGAGSHHETDALPGLAHLLEHLLFRGSQRYHADERLMAWIQRQGGCVNATTLARHSAFFFEVAASSLAEGITRLRDTLQAPLLSLEDIRQELAVIDAENRLIQQHDPSRREAAARHAMAAPAAFRRFQVGSMDSLGGNLPALQVALGEFHQRYYVASHLQLWLQGPQSLDELAALAHFFAAGFPGGLPPESPPSAYFSNNSDLQLAVEDKPAVWRCPLIAVSDNVTIFREFLLDEAPGSLLAGLRECGLADDVALNWLYQDERVGWLALVFSSDQPDAINQHLERWLQALRHTSPEQQLHYYRLAQRRFNALTPLEQLRQRALGFAPDSPPVDFARFCASLLTAPASSLVCRKITAGDGVATQGFTLPLGRRQPRTVVIDPLAFSFYPQAATADAPDLPPTTSPLLHVIADNQTPTLIVRKPFYSVLSQAQGMAISQQIRPLLAQLRHAGGSGEWQTVDGNWQLTLQLPESGGVAERVVTTIMRRLAQPAPGTTVAPETIAIRQLLQQLPEHLTIAPAQEGWLAAMVGGSGNLAQQVARQLTLLNTPVNAELHSSAGCRRGIQRIPHASSDNALLVFIPLPEGASLAALQLLALLCEPQFFQRLRVEQQIGYVVSCRYQRIADRDGLLLALQSPDRSISNLLRCCKTFLRQLTLCGQAEFSQLQHQLAEQNGQAQDASATALSALRQHYHLPVATPQNVNDLRLDEVITLWREITRRRRSWRILYSAPTTSAT
;
A
#
# COMPACT_ATOMS: atom_id res chain seq x y z
N MET A 1 -4.22 -22.97 15.48
CA MET A 1 -5.56 -23.37 15.00
C MET A 1 -5.71 -22.91 13.55
N THR A 2 -6.26 -23.74 12.67
CA THR A 2 -6.35 -23.44 11.23
C THR A 2 -7.50 -22.52 10.92
N THR A 3 -7.33 -21.61 9.96
CA THR A 3 -8.40 -20.80 9.38
C THR A 3 -9.46 -21.72 8.76
N ALA A 4 -10.74 -21.50 9.09
CA ALA A 4 -11.85 -22.25 8.55
C ALA A 4 -12.78 -21.33 7.75
N THR A 5 -13.27 -21.81 6.60
CA THR A 5 -14.17 -21.04 5.72
C THR A 5 -15.47 -21.79 5.52
N ARG A 6 -16.60 -21.06 5.56
CA ARG A 6 -17.95 -21.57 5.28
C ARG A 6 -18.65 -20.61 4.32
N ILE A 7 -19.30 -21.15 3.31
CA ILE A 7 -20.19 -20.39 2.43
C ILE A 7 -21.63 -20.73 2.81
N VAL A 8 -22.45 -19.69 2.98
CA VAL A 8 -23.87 -19.84 3.31
C VAL A 8 -24.72 -19.02 2.34
N GLU A 9 -25.86 -19.56 1.97
CA GLU A 9 -26.91 -18.81 1.26
C GLU A 9 -27.89 -18.26 2.29
N LEU A 10 -28.17 -16.97 2.18
CA LEU A 10 -29.01 -16.21 3.09
C LEU A 10 -30.33 -15.84 2.43
N ALA A 11 -31.23 -15.24 3.19
CA ALA A 11 -32.50 -14.74 2.69
C ALA A 11 -32.32 -13.83 1.45
N GLY A 12 -33.20 -13.97 0.45
CA GLY A 12 -33.15 -13.18 -0.79
C GLY A 12 -32.04 -13.57 -1.77
N GLY A 13 -31.30 -14.67 -1.52
CA GLY A 13 -30.22 -15.14 -2.39
C GLY A 13 -28.87 -14.49 -2.14
N ILE A 14 -28.68 -13.78 -1.03
CA ILE A 14 -27.36 -13.25 -0.64
C ILE A 14 -26.42 -14.42 -0.33
N ARG A 15 -25.29 -14.45 -1.02
CA ARG A 15 -24.20 -15.40 -0.71
C ARG A 15 -23.23 -14.80 0.28
N ALA A 16 -23.00 -15.44 1.42
CA ALA A 16 -22.02 -15.01 2.40
C ALA A 16 -20.86 -15.98 2.53
N THR A 17 -19.64 -15.47 2.51
CA THR A 17 -18.39 -16.19 2.79
C THR A 17 -17.92 -15.82 4.18
N LEU A 18 -17.85 -16.80 5.08
CA LEU A 18 -17.51 -16.64 6.50
C LEU A 18 -16.12 -17.23 6.74
N VAL A 19 -15.21 -16.47 7.31
CA VAL A 19 -13.81 -16.87 7.54
C VAL A 19 -13.48 -16.75 9.02
N HIS A 20 -13.38 -17.87 9.71
CA HIS A 20 -12.94 -17.94 11.10
C HIS A 20 -11.41 -17.94 11.16
N GLN A 21 -10.84 -16.94 11.80
CA GLN A 21 -9.41 -16.78 12.00
C GLN A 21 -9.12 -16.55 13.50
N PRO A 22 -8.95 -17.62 14.28
CA PRO A 22 -8.97 -17.56 15.75
C PRO A 22 -7.84 -16.73 16.38
N GLN A 23 -6.75 -16.47 15.65
CA GLN A 23 -5.62 -15.65 16.13
C GLN A 23 -5.75 -14.16 15.76
N ALA A 24 -6.78 -13.79 14.99
CA ALA A 24 -6.97 -12.39 14.61
C ALA A 24 -7.47 -11.57 15.81
N THR A 25 -6.87 -10.41 16.03
CA THR A 25 -7.33 -9.40 17.01
C THR A 25 -8.35 -8.44 16.42
N ARG A 26 -8.41 -8.40 15.09
CA ARG A 26 -9.30 -7.54 14.31
C ARG A 26 -10.28 -8.39 13.51
N ALA A 27 -11.40 -7.78 13.14
CA ALA A 27 -12.41 -8.40 12.28
C ALA A 27 -12.78 -7.45 11.14
N ALA A 28 -13.11 -8.02 9.99
CA ALA A 28 -13.41 -7.28 8.78
C ALA A 28 -14.73 -7.74 8.14
N ALA A 29 -15.37 -6.82 7.46
CA ALA A 29 -16.53 -7.06 6.61
C ALA A 29 -16.35 -6.41 5.24
N LEU A 30 -16.86 -7.11 4.20
CA LEU A 30 -16.93 -6.58 2.85
C LEU A 30 -18.28 -6.96 2.24
N VAL A 31 -18.95 -5.98 1.65
CA VAL A 31 -20.17 -6.19 0.85
C VAL A 31 -19.88 -5.75 -0.58
N LYS A 32 -20.14 -6.63 -1.53
CA LYS A 32 -20.10 -6.34 -2.96
C LYS A 32 -21.52 -6.27 -3.50
N VAL A 33 -21.85 -5.12 -4.12
CA VAL A 33 -23.12 -4.88 -4.81
C VAL A 33 -22.87 -5.11 -6.30
N GLY A 34 -23.69 -5.92 -6.96
CA GLY A 34 -23.60 -6.25 -8.39
C GLY A 34 -24.01 -5.09 -9.32
N ALA A 35 -23.59 -3.88 -9.00
CA ALA A 35 -23.78 -2.70 -9.81
C ALA A 35 -22.58 -1.76 -9.71
N GLY A 36 -22.19 -1.18 -10.82
CA GLY A 36 -21.08 -0.22 -10.95
C GLY A 36 -21.29 0.69 -12.15
N SER A 37 -20.23 1.32 -12.64
CA SER A 37 -20.30 2.31 -13.71
C SER A 37 -20.91 1.82 -15.03
N HIS A 38 -20.87 0.53 -15.31
CA HIS A 38 -21.51 -0.04 -16.52
C HIS A 38 -23.05 -0.14 -16.42
N HIS A 39 -23.63 0.09 -15.25
CA HIS A 39 -25.07 0.08 -15.02
C HIS A 39 -25.70 1.49 -15.08
N GLU A 40 -24.86 2.50 -15.26
CA GLU A 40 -25.30 3.89 -15.44
C GLU A 40 -25.90 4.11 -16.82
N THR A 41 -26.72 5.15 -16.95
CA THR A 41 -27.17 5.64 -18.26
C THR A 41 -26.11 6.55 -18.88
N ASP A 42 -26.11 6.69 -20.21
CA ASP A 42 -25.18 7.62 -20.89
C ASP A 42 -25.43 9.08 -20.54
N ALA A 43 -26.64 9.41 -20.03
CA ALA A 43 -27.00 10.76 -19.60
C ALA A 43 -26.42 11.18 -18.24
N LEU A 44 -26.05 10.21 -17.38
CA LEU A 44 -25.58 10.47 -16.01
C LEU A 44 -24.32 9.65 -15.70
N PRO A 45 -23.21 9.87 -16.40
CA PRO A 45 -21.97 9.15 -16.16
C PRO A 45 -21.34 9.60 -14.82
N GLY A 46 -20.97 8.64 -13.96
CA GLY A 46 -20.49 8.86 -12.61
C GLY A 46 -21.56 8.73 -11.52
N LEU A 47 -22.79 8.34 -11.88
CA LEU A 47 -23.90 8.18 -10.92
C LEU A 47 -23.61 7.15 -9.83
N ALA A 48 -23.01 6.00 -10.20
CA ALA A 48 -22.67 4.96 -9.24
C ALA A 48 -21.58 5.40 -8.25
N HIS A 49 -20.61 6.18 -8.71
CA HIS A 49 -19.56 6.76 -7.88
C HIS A 49 -20.10 7.84 -6.94
N LEU A 50 -20.98 8.72 -7.42
CA LEU A 50 -21.67 9.69 -6.57
C LEU A 50 -22.51 8.99 -5.49
N LEU A 51 -23.19 7.91 -5.82
CA LEU A 51 -23.96 7.15 -4.83
C LEU A 51 -23.02 6.53 -3.77
N GLU A 52 -21.86 6.01 -4.16
CA GLU A 52 -20.84 5.52 -3.22
C GLU A 52 -20.50 6.57 -2.15
N HIS A 53 -20.20 7.80 -2.56
CA HIS A 53 -19.92 8.92 -1.67
C HIS A 53 -21.08 9.23 -0.73
N LEU A 54 -22.29 9.31 -1.30
CA LEU A 54 -23.50 9.68 -0.56
C LEU A 54 -23.88 8.66 0.51
N LEU A 55 -23.60 7.37 0.29
CA LEU A 55 -23.83 6.33 1.28
C LEU A 55 -23.08 6.58 2.58
N PHE A 56 -21.90 7.20 2.54
CA PHE A 56 -21.13 7.56 3.73
C PHE A 56 -21.57 8.87 4.41
N ARG A 57 -22.50 9.65 3.79
CA ARG A 57 -22.99 10.89 4.39
C ARG A 57 -23.97 10.66 5.53
N GLY A 58 -24.64 9.51 5.56
CA GLY A 58 -25.53 9.08 6.63
C GLY A 58 -26.69 8.23 6.14
N SER A 59 -27.33 7.59 7.08
CA SER A 59 -28.49 6.74 6.88
C SER A 59 -29.62 7.13 7.83
N GLN A 60 -30.79 6.52 7.69
CA GLN A 60 -31.95 6.89 8.49
C GLN A 60 -31.71 6.78 10.00
N ARG A 61 -30.95 5.78 10.45
CA ARG A 61 -30.64 5.57 11.88
C ARG A 61 -29.34 6.22 12.33
N TYR A 62 -28.36 6.33 11.43
CA TYR A 62 -27.01 6.74 11.76
C TYR A 62 -26.57 7.95 10.94
N HIS A 63 -26.64 9.13 11.54
CA HIS A 63 -26.29 10.41 10.93
C HIS A 63 -25.30 11.18 11.82
N ALA A 64 -24.77 12.27 11.31
CA ALA A 64 -23.73 13.08 11.95
C ALA A 64 -22.55 12.22 12.42
N ASP A 65 -22.17 12.26 13.71
CA ASP A 65 -21.05 11.53 14.27
C ASP A 65 -21.31 10.02 14.44
N GLU A 66 -22.57 9.57 14.33
CA GLU A 66 -22.92 8.16 14.43
C GLU A 66 -22.90 7.41 13.09
N ARG A 67 -22.70 8.13 11.96
CA ARG A 67 -22.55 7.52 10.64
C ARG A 67 -21.40 6.51 10.60
N LEU A 68 -21.48 5.52 9.74
CA LEU A 68 -20.53 4.40 9.62
C LEU A 68 -19.06 4.86 9.60
N MET A 69 -18.71 5.83 8.74
CA MET A 69 -17.32 6.28 8.58
C MET A 69 -16.79 6.92 9.86
N ALA A 70 -17.54 7.85 10.46
CA ALA A 70 -17.10 8.53 11.69
C ALA A 70 -17.02 7.57 12.88
N TRP A 71 -17.95 6.63 12.99
CA TRP A 71 -17.95 5.64 14.05
C TRP A 71 -16.74 4.69 13.94
N ILE A 72 -16.44 4.15 12.74
CA ILE A 72 -15.30 3.26 12.53
C ILE A 72 -13.98 3.96 12.84
N GLN A 73 -13.82 5.21 12.43
CA GLN A 73 -12.61 5.99 12.74
C GLN A 73 -12.43 6.17 14.26
N ARG A 74 -13.52 6.44 15.00
CA ARG A 74 -13.47 6.51 16.49
C ARG A 74 -13.09 5.17 17.13
N GLN A 75 -13.42 4.05 16.49
CA GLN A 75 -13.00 2.71 16.96
C GLN A 75 -11.55 2.35 16.56
N GLY A 76 -10.77 3.28 16.00
CA GLY A 76 -9.43 2.99 15.48
C GLY A 76 -9.45 2.00 14.33
N GLY A 77 -10.57 1.93 13.61
CA GLY A 77 -10.76 1.09 12.42
C GLY A 77 -10.45 1.83 11.11
N CYS A 78 -10.55 1.10 10.02
CA CYS A 78 -10.50 1.66 8.68
C CYS A 78 -11.77 1.26 7.90
N VAL A 79 -12.25 2.17 7.05
CA VAL A 79 -13.42 1.99 6.20
C VAL A 79 -13.14 2.63 4.86
N ASN A 80 -13.58 1.98 3.79
CA ASN A 80 -13.50 2.52 2.45
C ASN A 80 -14.53 1.85 1.54
N ALA A 81 -14.67 2.37 0.31
CA ALA A 81 -15.43 1.74 -0.75
C ALA A 81 -14.70 1.86 -2.09
N THR A 82 -15.21 1.21 -3.10
CA THR A 82 -14.71 1.33 -4.47
C THR A 82 -15.81 1.01 -5.47
N THR A 83 -15.95 1.85 -6.48
CA THR A 83 -16.84 1.63 -7.61
C THR A 83 -16.03 1.15 -8.82
N LEU A 84 -16.36 -0.03 -9.30
CA LEU A 84 -15.76 -0.66 -10.47
C LEU A 84 -16.78 -0.73 -11.62
N ALA A 85 -16.38 -1.33 -12.74
CA ALA A 85 -17.26 -1.44 -13.92
C ALA A 85 -18.59 -2.13 -13.61
N ARG A 86 -18.55 -3.27 -12.93
CA ARG A 86 -19.72 -4.15 -12.69
C ARG A 86 -20.18 -4.21 -11.24
N HIS A 87 -19.39 -3.66 -10.30
CA HIS A 87 -19.74 -3.70 -8.88
C HIS A 87 -19.24 -2.49 -8.13
N SER A 88 -19.93 -2.19 -7.01
CA SER A 88 -19.43 -1.34 -5.95
C SER A 88 -19.17 -2.20 -4.71
N ALA A 89 -18.09 -1.96 -4.00
CA ALA A 89 -17.73 -2.71 -2.81
C ALA A 89 -17.52 -1.77 -1.63
N PHE A 90 -18.10 -2.12 -0.48
CA PHE A 90 -18.03 -1.39 0.78
C PHE A 90 -17.38 -2.27 1.83
N PHE A 91 -16.37 -1.80 2.51
CA PHE A 91 -15.60 -2.63 3.43
C PHE A 91 -15.03 -1.86 4.60
N PHE A 92 -14.90 -2.57 5.73
CA PHE A 92 -14.27 -2.03 6.92
C PHE A 92 -13.53 -3.09 7.74
N GLU A 93 -12.65 -2.61 8.62
CA GLU A 93 -11.96 -3.40 9.63
C GLU A 93 -11.98 -2.66 10.98
N VAL A 94 -12.31 -3.40 12.04
CA VAL A 94 -12.39 -2.89 13.42
C VAL A 94 -11.82 -3.90 14.40
N ALA A 95 -11.71 -3.55 15.69
CA ALA A 95 -11.49 -4.51 16.75
C ALA A 95 -12.57 -5.60 16.72
N ALA A 96 -12.21 -6.84 17.03
CA ALA A 96 -13.12 -7.98 16.91
C ALA A 96 -14.44 -7.80 17.69
N SER A 97 -14.39 -7.17 18.86
CA SER A 97 -15.57 -6.85 19.68
C SER A 97 -16.56 -5.87 19.05
N SER A 98 -16.10 -5.06 18.09
CA SER A 98 -16.90 -4.02 17.43
C SER A 98 -17.54 -4.49 16.12
N LEU A 99 -17.30 -5.72 15.67
CA LEU A 99 -17.78 -6.23 14.37
C LEU A 99 -19.31 -6.16 14.23
N ALA A 100 -20.04 -6.61 15.24
CA ALA A 100 -21.52 -6.66 15.21
C ALA A 100 -22.14 -5.27 15.03
N GLU A 101 -21.60 -4.28 15.73
CA GLU A 101 -22.08 -2.90 15.61
C GLU A 101 -21.70 -2.27 14.26
N GLY A 102 -20.49 -2.59 13.73
CA GLY A 102 -20.08 -2.19 12.39
C GLY A 102 -21.00 -2.77 11.31
N ILE A 103 -21.38 -4.04 11.41
CA ILE A 103 -22.35 -4.70 10.51
C ILE A 103 -23.72 -4.04 10.57
N THR A 104 -24.18 -3.67 11.77
CA THR A 104 -25.45 -2.99 11.96
C THR A 104 -25.47 -1.65 11.21
N ARG A 105 -24.42 -0.85 11.33
CA ARG A 105 -24.27 0.42 10.60
C ARG A 105 -24.12 0.24 9.10
N LEU A 106 -23.28 -0.72 8.67
CA LEU A 106 -23.09 -1.00 7.24
C LEU A 106 -24.42 -1.41 6.58
N ARG A 107 -25.18 -2.27 7.25
CA ARG A 107 -26.51 -2.66 6.79
C ARG A 107 -27.41 -1.44 6.60
N ASP A 108 -27.55 -0.58 7.60
CA ASP A 108 -28.43 0.61 7.53
C ASP A 108 -27.95 1.60 6.45
N THR A 109 -26.64 1.79 6.33
CA THR A 109 -26.01 2.60 5.27
C THR A 109 -26.41 2.12 3.88
N LEU A 110 -26.41 0.81 3.64
CA LEU A 110 -26.74 0.23 2.33
C LEU A 110 -28.26 0.12 2.08
N GLN A 111 -29.08 0.02 3.14
CA GLN A 111 -30.54 -0.13 3.01
C GLN A 111 -31.28 1.20 2.92
N ALA A 112 -30.86 2.18 3.68
CA ALA A 112 -31.64 3.38 3.93
C ALA A 112 -30.81 4.68 3.95
N PRO A 113 -30.10 4.99 2.85
CA PRO A 113 -29.31 6.22 2.75
C PRO A 113 -30.22 7.47 2.74
N LEU A 114 -29.71 8.59 3.24
CA LEU A 114 -30.48 9.83 3.33
C LEU A 114 -30.65 10.56 1.98
N LEU A 115 -29.68 10.52 1.11
CA LEU A 115 -29.66 11.14 -0.22
C LEU A 115 -30.27 12.59 -0.25
N SER A 116 -29.88 13.45 0.70
CA SER A 116 -30.38 14.80 0.78
C SER A 116 -29.86 15.70 -0.36
N LEU A 117 -30.61 16.68 -0.81
CA LEU A 117 -30.17 17.64 -1.84
C LEU A 117 -28.92 18.42 -1.43
N GLU A 118 -28.76 18.68 -0.13
CA GLU A 118 -27.57 19.36 0.39
C GLU A 118 -26.34 18.48 0.34
N ASP A 119 -26.47 17.22 0.74
CA ASP A 119 -25.36 16.26 0.64
C ASP A 119 -24.96 16.01 -0.82
N ILE A 120 -25.95 15.90 -1.73
CA ILE A 120 -25.68 15.75 -3.17
C ILE A 120 -24.88 16.94 -3.69
N ARG A 121 -25.26 18.18 -3.33
CA ARG A 121 -24.53 19.38 -3.74
C ARG A 121 -23.09 19.39 -3.24
N GLN A 122 -22.90 19.03 -1.96
CA GLN A 122 -21.58 18.98 -1.36
C GLN A 122 -20.70 17.89 -1.98
N GLU A 123 -21.23 16.69 -2.20
CA GLU A 123 -20.47 15.59 -2.80
C GLU A 123 -20.15 15.81 -4.28
N LEU A 124 -21.02 16.48 -5.04
CA LEU A 124 -20.69 16.89 -6.40
C LEU A 124 -19.46 17.80 -6.46
N ALA A 125 -19.30 18.70 -5.50
CA ALA A 125 -18.11 19.54 -5.43
C ALA A 125 -16.86 18.74 -5.07
N VAL A 126 -16.98 17.70 -4.23
CA VAL A 126 -15.88 16.77 -3.89
C VAL A 126 -15.48 15.95 -5.12
N ILE A 127 -16.43 15.35 -5.82
CA ILE A 127 -16.20 14.57 -7.05
C ILE A 127 -15.56 15.44 -8.14
N ASP A 128 -15.99 16.68 -8.29
CA ASP A 128 -15.41 17.60 -9.26
C ASP A 128 -13.95 17.94 -8.92
N ALA A 129 -13.63 18.10 -7.64
CA ALA A 129 -12.25 18.28 -7.19
C ALA A 129 -11.41 17.01 -7.41
N GLU A 130 -11.98 15.84 -7.15
CA GLU A 130 -11.34 14.55 -7.41
C GLU A 130 -11.09 14.34 -8.92
N ASN A 131 -12.07 14.66 -9.77
CA ASN A 131 -11.89 14.60 -11.21
C ASN A 131 -10.71 15.45 -11.69
N ARG A 132 -10.55 16.67 -11.16
CA ARG A 132 -9.39 17.53 -11.49
C ARG A 132 -8.05 16.87 -11.11
N LEU A 133 -7.98 16.18 -9.97
CA LEU A 133 -6.79 15.44 -9.56
C LEU A 133 -6.53 14.24 -10.47
N ILE A 134 -7.56 13.48 -10.80
CA ILE A 134 -7.48 12.30 -11.66
C ILE A 134 -7.04 12.67 -13.08
N GLN A 135 -7.45 13.82 -13.62
CA GLN A 135 -7.00 14.32 -14.93
C GLN A 135 -5.47 14.43 -15.04
N GLN A 136 -4.78 14.66 -13.93
CA GLN A 136 -3.32 14.75 -13.88
C GLN A 136 -2.66 13.45 -13.37
N HIS A 137 -3.45 12.45 -12.97
CA HIS A 137 -2.94 11.21 -12.38
C HIS A 137 -2.53 10.21 -13.47
N ASP A 138 -1.25 10.02 -13.69
CA ASP A 138 -0.69 9.14 -14.73
C ASP A 138 -1.28 7.72 -14.75
N PRO A 139 -1.41 6.98 -13.62
CA PRO A 139 -1.99 5.66 -13.64
C PRO A 139 -3.43 5.63 -14.20
N SER A 140 -4.28 6.58 -13.81
CA SER A 140 -5.66 6.67 -14.31
C SER A 140 -5.72 7.00 -15.80
N ARG A 141 -4.84 7.88 -16.28
CA ARG A 141 -4.72 8.21 -17.71
C ARG A 141 -4.31 6.99 -18.55
N ARG A 142 -3.35 6.21 -18.05
CA ARG A 142 -2.87 4.97 -18.70
C ARG A 142 -3.95 3.89 -18.72
N GLU A 143 -4.70 3.74 -17.64
CA GLU A 143 -5.81 2.80 -17.57
C GLU A 143 -6.95 3.20 -18.54
N ALA A 144 -7.32 4.49 -18.59
CA ALA A 144 -8.28 5.00 -19.56
C ALA A 144 -7.82 4.78 -21.01
N ALA A 145 -6.53 4.98 -21.29
CA ALA A 145 -5.93 4.67 -22.58
C ALA A 145 -6.03 3.17 -22.95
N ALA A 146 -5.73 2.28 -21.99
CA ALA A 146 -5.84 0.84 -22.20
C ALA A 146 -7.30 0.43 -22.47
N ARG A 147 -8.25 0.97 -21.72
CA ARG A 147 -9.69 0.69 -21.89
C ARG A 147 -10.25 1.18 -23.22
N HIS A 148 -9.63 2.18 -23.84
CA HIS A 148 -10.01 2.65 -25.18
C HIS A 148 -9.92 1.57 -26.27
N ALA A 149 -9.10 0.54 -26.08
CA ALA A 149 -8.99 -0.60 -27.00
C ALA A 149 -10.28 -1.43 -27.11
N MET A 150 -11.17 -1.36 -26.11
CA MET A 150 -12.41 -2.13 -26.08
C MET A 150 -13.45 -1.47 -27.00
N ALA A 151 -14.00 -2.23 -27.95
CA ALA A 151 -15.04 -1.77 -28.87
C ALA A 151 -16.43 -1.83 -28.24
N ALA A 152 -16.72 -2.91 -27.52
CA ALA A 152 -18.02 -3.13 -26.86
C ALA A 152 -17.82 -3.84 -25.50
N PRO A 153 -18.73 -3.60 -24.55
CA PRO A 153 -19.78 -2.58 -24.60
C PRO A 153 -19.26 -1.13 -24.54
N ALA A 154 -20.04 -0.18 -25.03
CA ALA A 154 -19.68 1.25 -25.07
C ALA A 154 -19.34 1.81 -23.66
N ALA A 155 -19.89 1.21 -22.60
CA ALA A 155 -19.63 1.56 -21.21
C ALA A 155 -18.12 1.55 -20.84
N PHE A 156 -17.26 0.79 -21.52
CA PHE A 156 -15.82 0.84 -21.31
C PHE A 156 -15.18 2.20 -21.62
N ARG A 157 -15.81 3.00 -22.49
CA ARG A 157 -15.34 4.34 -22.86
C ARG A 157 -16.08 5.46 -22.14
N ARG A 158 -17.11 5.12 -21.36
CA ARG A 158 -17.89 6.08 -20.59
C ARG A 158 -17.04 6.68 -19.46
N PHE A 159 -17.27 7.95 -19.17
CA PHE A 159 -16.73 8.62 -18.01
C PHE A 159 -17.26 7.97 -16.73
N GLN A 160 -16.41 7.62 -15.79
CA GLN A 160 -16.77 6.81 -14.62
C GLN A 160 -16.74 7.59 -13.30
N VAL A 161 -15.95 8.66 -13.24
CA VAL A 161 -15.76 9.43 -12.00
C VAL A 161 -16.92 10.36 -11.74
N GLY A 162 -17.44 10.99 -12.77
CA GLY A 162 -18.41 12.08 -12.64
C GLY A 162 -17.74 13.45 -12.51
N SER A 163 -18.52 14.49 -12.74
CA SER A 163 -18.13 15.89 -12.57
C SER A 163 -19.36 16.76 -12.36
N MET A 164 -19.15 18.02 -11.99
CA MET A 164 -20.22 19.00 -11.94
C MET A 164 -20.94 19.15 -13.31
N ASP A 165 -20.17 19.08 -14.41
CA ASP A 165 -20.72 19.19 -15.76
C ASP A 165 -21.57 17.98 -16.16
N SER A 166 -21.16 16.76 -15.74
CA SER A 166 -21.88 15.53 -16.10
C SER A 166 -23.11 15.24 -15.23
N LEU A 167 -23.13 15.71 -13.99
CA LEU A 167 -24.15 15.36 -12.99
C LEU A 167 -24.90 16.56 -12.41
N GLY A 168 -24.33 17.79 -12.48
CA GLY A 168 -24.78 18.95 -11.72
C GLY A 168 -25.97 19.73 -12.32
N GLY A 169 -26.49 19.34 -13.49
CA GLY A 169 -27.48 20.18 -14.23
C GLY A 169 -28.84 20.37 -13.55
N ASN A 170 -29.37 19.34 -12.86
CA ASN A 170 -30.65 19.37 -12.15
C ASN A 170 -30.62 18.49 -10.91
N LEU A 171 -30.36 19.07 -9.75
CA LEU A 171 -30.23 18.33 -8.49
C LEU A 171 -31.45 17.51 -8.08
N PRO A 172 -32.71 18.02 -8.18
CA PRO A 172 -33.88 17.20 -7.92
C PRO A 172 -34.02 15.98 -8.85
N ALA A 173 -33.73 16.13 -10.14
CA ALA A 173 -33.76 15.01 -11.08
C ALA A 173 -32.65 14.02 -10.79
N LEU A 174 -31.47 14.50 -10.40
CA LEU A 174 -30.34 13.66 -9.97
C LEU A 174 -30.65 12.87 -8.69
N GLN A 175 -31.33 13.50 -7.72
CA GLN A 175 -31.77 12.82 -6.50
C GLN A 175 -32.72 11.66 -6.82
N VAL A 176 -33.68 11.88 -7.74
CA VAL A 176 -34.58 10.82 -8.21
C VAL A 176 -33.79 9.68 -8.87
N ALA A 177 -32.87 10.01 -9.79
CA ALA A 177 -32.05 9.01 -10.48
C ALA A 177 -31.18 8.19 -9.51
N LEU A 178 -30.60 8.84 -8.48
CA LEU A 178 -29.86 8.18 -7.40
C LEU A 178 -30.76 7.22 -6.61
N GLY A 179 -31.97 7.64 -6.28
CA GLY A 179 -32.98 6.82 -5.60
C GLY A 179 -33.38 5.60 -6.43
N GLU A 180 -33.64 5.79 -7.73
CA GLU A 180 -33.99 4.72 -8.67
C GLU A 180 -32.84 3.72 -8.83
N PHE A 181 -31.58 4.22 -8.98
CA PHE A 181 -30.40 3.38 -9.07
C PHE A 181 -30.21 2.55 -7.78
N HIS A 182 -30.36 3.18 -6.62
CA HIS A 182 -30.29 2.51 -5.33
C HIS A 182 -31.38 1.42 -5.19
N GLN A 183 -32.64 1.75 -5.45
CA GLN A 183 -33.76 0.81 -5.36
C GLN A 183 -33.63 -0.37 -6.31
N ARG A 184 -33.07 -0.17 -7.50
CA ARG A 184 -32.88 -1.21 -8.50
C ARG A 184 -31.78 -2.20 -8.16
N TYR A 185 -30.66 -1.71 -7.59
CA TYR A 185 -29.43 -2.50 -7.48
C TYR A 185 -29.02 -2.86 -6.04
N TYR A 186 -29.48 -2.13 -5.03
CA TYR A 186 -29.14 -2.42 -3.64
C TYR A 186 -30.19 -3.37 -3.01
N VAL A 187 -30.38 -4.49 -3.68
CA VAL A 187 -31.37 -5.54 -3.36
C VAL A 187 -30.64 -6.86 -3.09
N ALA A 188 -31.30 -7.75 -2.35
CA ALA A 188 -30.66 -8.98 -1.86
C ALA A 188 -29.96 -9.81 -2.96
N SER A 189 -30.61 -9.97 -4.14
CA SER A 189 -30.09 -10.76 -5.26
C SER A 189 -28.79 -10.21 -5.88
N HIS A 190 -28.45 -8.94 -5.61
CA HIS A 190 -27.22 -8.29 -6.08
C HIS A 190 -26.11 -8.25 -5.03
N LEU A 191 -26.37 -8.73 -3.79
CA LEU A 191 -25.41 -8.61 -2.70
C LEU A 191 -24.60 -9.89 -2.49
N GLN A 192 -23.32 -9.70 -2.23
CA GLN A 192 -22.43 -10.73 -1.73
C GLN A 192 -21.73 -10.19 -0.49
N LEU A 193 -21.62 -11.03 0.56
CA LEU A 193 -21.08 -10.64 1.86
C LEU A 193 -19.85 -11.50 2.19
N TRP A 194 -18.82 -10.88 2.74
CA TRP A 194 -17.67 -11.56 3.34
C TRP A 194 -17.49 -11.06 4.77
N LEU A 195 -17.36 -11.99 5.71
CA LEU A 195 -17.05 -11.70 7.11
C LEU A 195 -15.82 -12.50 7.51
N GLN A 196 -14.86 -11.86 8.17
CA GLN A 196 -13.65 -12.50 8.67
C GLN A 196 -13.28 -11.96 10.04
N GLY A 197 -12.95 -12.86 10.97
CA GLY A 197 -12.53 -12.49 12.32
C GLY A 197 -12.32 -13.69 13.23
N PRO A 198 -12.01 -13.48 14.52
CA PRO A 198 -11.82 -14.55 15.50
C PRO A 198 -13.14 -15.20 15.95
N GLN A 199 -14.30 -14.59 15.63
CA GLN A 199 -15.60 -15.14 15.92
C GLN A 199 -15.76 -16.54 15.31
N SER A 200 -16.45 -17.44 15.97
CA SER A 200 -16.80 -18.75 15.43
C SER A 200 -17.62 -18.64 14.13
N LEU A 201 -17.60 -19.68 13.30
CA LEU A 201 -18.39 -19.69 12.07
C LEU A 201 -19.90 -19.53 12.34
N ASP A 202 -20.39 -19.96 13.48
CA ASP A 202 -21.81 -19.83 13.85
C ASP A 202 -22.15 -18.39 14.27
N GLU A 203 -21.26 -17.72 15.00
CA GLU A 203 -21.41 -16.29 15.33
C GLU A 203 -21.35 -15.42 14.06
N LEU A 204 -20.39 -15.71 13.14
CA LEU A 204 -20.33 -15.03 11.85
C LEU A 204 -21.59 -15.30 11.01
N ALA A 205 -22.14 -16.53 11.04
CA ALA A 205 -23.38 -16.87 10.35
C ALA A 205 -24.57 -16.10 10.94
N ALA A 206 -24.66 -15.97 12.25
CA ALA A 206 -25.71 -15.17 12.90
C ALA A 206 -25.66 -13.71 12.46
N LEU A 207 -24.43 -13.10 12.39
CA LEU A 207 -24.24 -11.75 11.88
C LEU A 207 -24.61 -11.62 10.41
N ALA A 208 -24.28 -12.62 9.60
CA ALA A 208 -24.64 -12.64 8.18
C ALA A 208 -26.16 -12.74 7.98
N HIS A 209 -26.85 -13.56 8.74
CA HIS A 209 -28.33 -13.65 8.73
C HIS A 209 -28.95 -12.31 9.18
N PHE A 210 -28.41 -11.71 10.23
CA PHE A 210 -28.85 -10.38 10.68
C PHE A 210 -28.67 -9.34 9.57
N PHE A 211 -27.52 -9.32 8.90
CA PHE A 211 -27.25 -8.39 7.79
C PHE A 211 -28.26 -8.58 6.66
N ALA A 212 -28.53 -9.82 6.26
CA ALA A 212 -29.41 -10.13 5.15
C ALA A 212 -30.89 -9.78 5.41
N ALA A 213 -31.30 -9.80 6.66
CA ALA A 213 -32.69 -9.52 7.03
C ALA A 213 -33.08 -8.07 6.68
N GLY A 214 -34.13 -7.92 5.90
CA GLY A 214 -34.72 -6.63 5.54
C GLY A 214 -34.20 -6.01 4.24
N PHE A 215 -33.27 -6.65 3.49
CA PHE A 215 -33.05 -6.25 2.12
C PHE A 215 -34.22 -6.72 1.26
N PRO A 216 -34.77 -5.86 0.37
CA PRO A 216 -35.83 -6.24 -0.53
C PRO A 216 -35.32 -7.33 -1.48
N GLY A 217 -36.19 -8.26 -1.86
CA GLY A 217 -35.91 -9.18 -2.95
C GLY A 217 -35.78 -8.38 -4.26
N GLY A 218 -35.04 -8.94 -5.22
CA GLY A 218 -34.84 -8.28 -6.52
C GLY A 218 -34.73 -9.30 -7.65
N LEU A 219 -34.72 -8.82 -8.88
CA LEU A 219 -34.36 -9.62 -10.02
C LEU A 219 -32.87 -10.00 -9.93
N PRO A 220 -32.46 -11.18 -10.41
CA PRO A 220 -31.04 -11.53 -10.48
C PRO A 220 -30.30 -10.53 -11.39
N PRO A 221 -28.97 -10.34 -11.16
CA PRO A 221 -28.18 -9.49 -12.02
C PRO A 221 -28.27 -9.89 -13.49
N GLU A 222 -28.35 -8.90 -14.36
CA GLU A 222 -28.34 -9.14 -15.80
C GLU A 222 -26.96 -9.66 -16.25
N SER A 223 -26.96 -10.65 -17.13
CA SER A 223 -25.71 -11.16 -17.72
C SER A 223 -24.98 -10.02 -18.46
N PRO A 224 -23.67 -9.87 -18.24
CA PRO A 224 -22.90 -8.83 -18.91
C PRO A 224 -22.93 -9.03 -20.44
N PRO A 225 -22.99 -7.93 -21.22
CA PRO A 225 -22.84 -7.99 -22.67
C PRO A 225 -21.44 -8.53 -23.02
N SER A 226 -21.31 -9.16 -24.19
CA SER A 226 -20.03 -9.69 -24.65
C SER A 226 -19.02 -8.56 -24.88
N ALA A 227 -17.84 -8.71 -24.28
CA ALA A 227 -16.72 -7.80 -24.45
C ALA A 227 -15.85 -8.24 -25.64
N TYR A 228 -15.47 -7.31 -26.53
CA TYR A 228 -14.53 -7.56 -27.63
C TYR A 228 -13.75 -6.30 -27.99
N PHE A 229 -12.54 -6.51 -28.55
CA PHE A 229 -11.66 -5.42 -28.95
C PHE A 229 -12.06 -4.81 -30.30
N SER A 230 -11.65 -3.55 -30.51
CA SER A 230 -11.67 -2.92 -31.83
C SER A 230 -10.64 -3.58 -32.76
N ASN A 231 -10.83 -3.44 -34.08
CA ASN A 231 -9.89 -3.96 -35.09
C ASN A 231 -8.47 -3.41 -34.98
N ASN A 232 -8.24 -2.40 -34.15
CA ASN A 232 -6.95 -1.80 -33.85
C ASN A 232 -6.81 -1.62 -32.34
N SER A 233 -6.42 -2.69 -31.67
CA SER A 233 -6.21 -2.75 -30.23
C SER A 233 -4.76 -2.46 -29.79
N ASP A 234 -3.85 -2.19 -30.75
CA ASP A 234 -2.48 -1.78 -30.48
C ASP A 234 -2.38 -0.25 -30.44
N LEU A 235 -2.23 0.27 -29.22
CA LEU A 235 -2.26 1.70 -28.93
C LEU A 235 -0.90 2.19 -28.42
N GLN A 236 -0.66 3.49 -28.58
CA GLN A 236 0.46 4.19 -27.95
C GLN A 236 -0.03 5.48 -27.31
N LEU A 237 0.44 5.76 -26.10
CA LEU A 237 0.14 6.96 -25.32
C LEU A 237 1.43 7.79 -25.19
N ALA A 238 1.34 9.08 -25.56
CA ALA A 238 2.42 10.00 -25.28
C ALA A 238 2.50 10.31 -23.78
N VAL A 239 3.67 10.08 -23.19
CA VAL A 239 3.97 10.39 -21.80
C VAL A 239 5.33 11.08 -21.70
N GLU A 240 5.52 11.90 -20.68
CA GLU A 240 6.80 12.61 -20.47
C GLU A 240 7.83 11.71 -19.78
N ASP A 241 7.38 10.83 -18.88
CA ASP A 241 8.24 10.00 -18.02
C ASP A 241 7.63 8.61 -17.80
N LYS A 242 8.42 7.71 -17.20
CA LYS A 242 8.02 6.35 -16.80
C LYS A 242 7.39 5.54 -17.95
N PRO A 243 8.19 5.13 -18.94
CA PRO A 243 7.69 4.31 -20.03
C PRO A 243 7.10 3.01 -19.51
N ALA A 244 6.08 2.49 -20.19
CA ALA A 244 5.44 1.23 -19.84
C ALA A 244 4.90 0.50 -21.06
N VAL A 245 4.98 -0.81 -21.01
CA VAL A 245 4.38 -1.73 -21.99
C VAL A 245 3.27 -2.52 -21.30
N TRP A 246 2.07 -2.43 -21.82
CA TRP A 246 0.90 -3.16 -21.35
C TRP A 246 0.52 -4.23 -22.36
N ARG A 247 0.41 -5.47 -21.91
CA ARG A 247 -0.18 -6.58 -22.65
C ARG A 247 -1.47 -6.99 -21.93
N CYS A 248 -2.60 -6.87 -22.61
CA CYS A 248 -3.90 -6.97 -21.97
C CYS A 248 -4.76 -8.08 -22.60
N PRO A 249 -4.55 -9.37 -22.24
CA PRO A 249 -5.34 -10.48 -22.74
C PRO A 249 -6.75 -10.50 -22.13
N LEU A 250 -7.74 -10.87 -22.93
CA LEU A 250 -9.12 -11.16 -22.52
C LEU A 250 -9.28 -12.67 -22.43
N ILE A 251 -9.46 -13.19 -21.23
CA ILE A 251 -9.49 -14.62 -20.91
C ILE A 251 -10.82 -15.05 -20.27
N ALA A 252 -11.13 -16.34 -20.30
CA ALA A 252 -12.14 -16.88 -19.41
C ALA A 252 -11.68 -16.78 -17.95
N VAL A 253 -12.61 -16.51 -17.04
CA VAL A 253 -12.31 -16.48 -15.60
C VAL A 253 -11.70 -17.80 -15.15
N SER A 254 -10.61 -17.74 -14.39
CA SER A 254 -9.88 -18.93 -13.93
C SER A 254 -9.13 -18.63 -12.63
N ASP A 255 -9.18 -19.56 -11.68
CA ASP A 255 -8.42 -19.50 -10.43
C ASP A 255 -6.90 -19.59 -10.67
N ASN A 256 -6.50 -20.11 -11.85
CA ASN A 256 -5.09 -20.20 -12.24
C ASN A 256 -4.40 -18.82 -12.38
N VAL A 257 -5.16 -17.71 -12.47
CA VAL A 257 -4.58 -16.37 -12.54
C VAL A 257 -3.76 -16.04 -11.27
N THR A 258 -4.14 -16.57 -10.12
CA THR A 258 -3.40 -16.35 -8.86
C THR A 258 -2.02 -16.98 -8.89
N ILE A 259 -1.92 -18.24 -9.33
CA ILE A 259 -0.60 -18.90 -9.47
C ILE A 259 0.20 -18.30 -10.61
N PHE A 260 -0.43 -17.95 -11.73
CA PHE A 260 0.20 -17.23 -12.83
C PHE A 260 0.83 -15.92 -12.36
N ARG A 261 0.13 -15.18 -11.50
CA ARG A 261 0.65 -13.95 -10.89
C ARG A 261 1.92 -14.21 -10.07
N GLU A 262 2.00 -15.32 -9.32
CA GLU A 262 3.23 -15.65 -8.56
C GLU A 262 4.42 -15.94 -9.48
N PHE A 263 4.20 -16.65 -10.59
CA PHE A 263 5.24 -16.87 -11.59
C PHE A 263 5.67 -15.57 -12.28
N LEU A 264 4.71 -14.70 -12.63
CA LEU A 264 4.98 -13.44 -13.32
C LEU A 264 5.76 -12.45 -12.45
N LEU A 265 5.42 -12.37 -11.16
CA LEU A 265 6.05 -11.46 -10.20
C LEU A 265 7.30 -12.04 -9.55
N ASP A 266 7.72 -13.25 -9.94
CA ASP A 266 8.95 -13.83 -9.41
C ASP A 266 10.18 -13.08 -9.93
N GLU A 267 11.09 -12.76 -9.01
CA GLU A 267 12.34 -12.04 -9.28
C GLU A 267 13.59 -12.92 -9.08
N ALA A 268 13.37 -14.19 -8.72
CA ALA A 268 14.47 -15.11 -8.48
C ALA A 268 15.25 -15.43 -9.77
N PRO A 269 16.52 -15.79 -9.71
CA PRO A 269 17.30 -16.16 -10.89
C PRO A 269 16.58 -17.22 -11.75
N GLY A 270 16.54 -17.00 -13.06
CA GLY A 270 15.79 -17.84 -14.01
C GLY A 270 14.33 -17.45 -14.22
N SER A 271 13.78 -16.49 -13.46
CA SER A 271 12.46 -15.94 -13.72
C SER A 271 12.42 -15.02 -14.94
N LEU A 272 11.21 -14.72 -15.45
CA LEU A 272 11.03 -13.75 -16.52
C LEU A 272 11.63 -12.38 -16.15
N LEU A 273 11.28 -11.87 -14.99
CA LEU A 273 11.67 -10.51 -14.59
C LEU A 273 13.18 -10.40 -14.35
N ALA A 274 13.81 -11.44 -13.76
CA ALA A 274 15.26 -11.47 -13.61
C ALA A 274 15.96 -11.40 -14.98
N GLY A 275 15.52 -12.19 -15.95
CA GLY A 275 16.09 -12.18 -17.30
C GLY A 275 15.87 -10.86 -18.04
N LEU A 276 14.68 -10.25 -17.90
CA LEU A 276 14.40 -8.93 -18.51
C LEU A 276 15.30 -7.83 -17.92
N ARG A 277 15.60 -7.88 -16.61
CA ARG A 277 16.54 -6.94 -15.97
C ARG A 277 17.97 -7.11 -16.47
N GLU A 278 18.42 -8.35 -16.59
CA GLU A 278 19.78 -8.65 -17.12
C GLU A 278 19.97 -8.10 -18.53
N CYS A 279 18.91 -8.12 -19.36
CA CYS A 279 18.91 -7.53 -20.70
C CYS A 279 18.62 -6.02 -20.71
N GLY A 280 18.37 -5.38 -19.58
CA GLY A 280 18.00 -3.96 -19.51
C GLY A 280 16.64 -3.63 -20.16
N LEU A 281 15.73 -4.61 -20.24
CA LEU A 281 14.43 -4.47 -20.92
C LEU A 281 13.32 -4.01 -19.99
N ALA A 282 13.28 -4.51 -18.74
CA ALA A 282 12.30 -4.09 -17.75
C ALA A 282 12.81 -4.31 -16.33
N ASP A 283 12.52 -3.36 -15.43
CA ASP A 283 12.89 -3.45 -14.02
C ASP A 283 11.76 -3.99 -13.14
N ASP A 284 10.52 -3.84 -13.58
CA ASP A 284 9.32 -4.20 -12.84
C ASP A 284 8.22 -4.74 -13.75
N VAL A 285 7.35 -5.57 -13.14
CA VAL A 285 6.12 -6.03 -13.78
C VAL A 285 4.98 -6.01 -12.76
N ALA A 286 3.78 -5.64 -13.21
CA ALA A 286 2.55 -5.72 -12.43
C ALA A 286 1.48 -6.50 -13.18
N LEU A 287 0.57 -7.14 -12.44
CA LEU A 287 -0.64 -7.77 -12.95
C LEU A 287 -1.87 -7.16 -12.29
N ASN A 288 -2.76 -6.60 -13.09
CA ASN A 288 -3.98 -5.97 -12.63
C ASN A 288 -5.20 -6.46 -13.40
N TRP A 289 -6.38 -6.37 -12.79
CA TRP A 289 -7.65 -6.50 -13.49
C TRP A 289 -8.03 -5.14 -14.09
N LEU A 290 -8.19 -5.07 -15.41
CA LEU A 290 -8.87 -3.93 -16.06
C LEU A 290 -10.39 -4.10 -16.00
N TYR A 291 -10.85 -5.35 -16.05
CA TYR A 291 -12.25 -5.71 -15.95
C TYR A 291 -12.38 -7.18 -15.55
N GLN A 292 -13.43 -7.49 -14.82
CA GLN A 292 -13.81 -8.86 -14.52
C GLN A 292 -15.33 -8.95 -14.38
N ASP A 293 -15.91 -9.98 -15.00
CA ASP A 293 -17.27 -10.43 -14.76
C ASP A 293 -17.27 -11.96 -14.48
N GLU A 294 -18.43 -12.59 -14.51
CA GLU A 294 -18.59 -14.01 -14.19
C GLU A 294 -18.02 -14.94 -15.27
N ARG A 295 -17.78 -14.45 -16.48
CA ARG A 295 -17.35 -15.24 -17.64
C ARG A 295 -15.95 -14.88 -18.11
N VAL A 296 -15.64 -13.62 -18.13
CA VAL A 296 -14.38 -13.11 -18.69
C VAL A 296 -13.64 -12.21 -17.72
N GLY A 297 -12.32 -12.28 -17.81
CA GLY A 297 -11.41 -11.38 -17.14
C GLY A 297 -10.48 -10.70 -18.14
N TRP A 298 -10.33 -9.40 -18.03
CA TRP A 298 -9.39 -8.61 -18.82
C TRP A 298 -8.22 -8.22 -17.94
N LEU A 299 -7.08 -8.87 -18.16
CA LEU A 299 -5.86 -8.64 -17.41
C LEU A 299 -5.05 -7.51 -18.04
N ALA A 300 -4.22 -6.86 -17.25
CA ALA A 300 -3.12 -6.02 -17.70
C ALA A 300 -1.82 -6.51 -17.09
N LEU A 301 -0.90 -7.01 -17.94
CA LEU A 301 0.49 -7.25 -17.63
C LEU A 301 1.24 -5.98 -17.98
N VAL A 302 1.78 -5.28 -16.97
CA VAL A 302 2.39 -3.96 -17.12
C VAL A 302 3.88 -4.05 -16.83
N PHE A 303 4.72 -3.82 -17.83
CA PHE A 303 6.18 -3.84 -17.70
C PHE A 303 6.72 -2.42 -17.74
N SER A 304 7.69 -2.11 -16.88
CA SER A 304 8.44 -0.84 -16.91
C SER A 304 9.45 -0.86 -18.06
N SER A 305 8.99 -0.57 -19.29
CA SER A 305 9.78 -0.71 -20.51
C SER A 305 9.27 0.25 -21.59
N ASP A 306 10.13 0.57 -22.56
CA ASP A 306 9.77 1.26 -23.79
C ASP A 306 9.91 0.36 -25.05
N GLN A 307 10.22 -0.94 -24.86
CA GLN A 307 10.53 -1.92 -25.91
C GLN A 307 9.45 -3.00 -26.04
N PRO A 308 8.24 -2.68 -26.54
CA PRO A 308 7.09 -3.57 -26.53
C PRO A 308 7.30 -4.88 -27.31
N ASP A 309 8.02 -4.83 -28.43
CA ASP A 309 8.16 -5.99 -29.28
C ASP A 309 9.12 -7.02 -28.67
N ALA A 310 10.20 -6.57 -28.04
CA ALA A 310 11.09 -7.45 -27.27
C ALA A 310 10.38 -8.06 -26.05
N ILE A 311 9.65 -7.26 -25.27
CA ILE A 311 8.86 -7.73 -24.13
C ILE A 311 7.86 -8.80 -24.58
N ASN A 312 7.09 -8.57 -25.64
CA ASN A 312 6.11 -9.53 -26.13
C ASN A 312 6.75 -10.87 -26.56
N GLN A 313 7.90 -10.83 -27.26
CA GLN A 313 8.58 -12.06 -27.67
C GLN A 313 9.13 -12.85 -26.47
N HIS A 314 9.71 -12.18 -25.46
CA HIS A 314 10.15 -12.86 -24.24
C HIS A 314 8.97 -13.43 -23.45
N LEU A 315 7.87 -12.69 -23.35
CA LEU A 315 6.65 -13.14 -22.67
C LEU A 315 6.07 -14.39 -23.36
N GLU A 316 6.00 -14.42 -24.68
CA GLU A 316 5.50 -15.59 -25.43
C GLU A 316 6.39 -16.83 -25.20
N ARG A 317 7.71 -16.68 -25.26
CA ARG A 317 8.66 -17.78 -24.95
C ARG A 317 8.53 -18.24 -23.51
N TRP A 318 8.39 -17.32 -22.57
CA TRP A 318 8.19 -17.65 -21.17
C TRP A 318 6.86 -18.39 -20.93
N LEU A 319 5.76 -17.96 -21.55
CA LEU A 319 4.47 -18.66 -21.48
C LEU A 319 4.56 -20.08 -22.06
N GLN A 320 5.35 -20.27 -23.12
CA GLN A 320 5.63 -21.61 -23.66
C GLN A 320 6.40 -22.46 -22.65
N ALA A 321 7.43 -21.93 -22.02
CA ALA A 321 8.19 -22.63 -20.98
C ALA A 321 7.30 -22.96 -19.76
N LEU A 322 6.44 -22.02 -19.35
CA LEU A 322 5.55 -22.15 -18.20
C LEU A 322 4.53 -23.31 -18.35
N ARG A 323 4.12 -23.61 -19.59
CA ARG A 323 3.25 -24.78 -19.89
C ARG A 323 3.88 -26.13 -19.52
N HIS A 324 5.20 -26.20 -19.43
CA HIS A 324 5.96 -27.42 -19.14
C HIS A 324 6.36 -27.51 -17.65
N THR A 325 5.88 -26.62 -16.79
CA THR A 325 6.13 -26.74 -15.35
C THR A 325 5.52 -28.00 -14.75
N SER A 326 6.28 -28.64 -13.87
CA SER A 326 5.81 -29.87 -13.18
C SER A 326 4.70 -29.55 -12.17
N PRO A 327 3.86 -30.53 -11.81
CA PRO A 327 2.89 -30.35 -10.71
C PRO A 327 3.53 -29.92 -9.40
N GLU A 328 4.76 -30.38 -9.12
CA GLU A 328 5.51 -29.99 -7.93
C GLU A 328 5.86 -28.49 -7.96
N GLN A 329 6.33 -27.99 -9.09
CA GLN A 329 6.62 -26.56 -9.28
C GLN A 329 5.35 -25.73 -9.15
N GLN A 330 4.24 -26.13 -9.79
CA GLN A 330 2.96 -25.43 -9.68
C GLN A 330 2.47 -25.38 -8.23
N LEU A 331 2.55 -26.47 -7.50
CA LEU A 331 2.18 -26.53 -6.08
C LEU A 331 3.09 -25.67 -5.20
N HIS A 332 4.38 -25.60 -5.53
CA HIS A 332 5.33 -24.73 -4.83
C HIS A 332 4.93 -23.26 -4.95
N TYR A 333 4.66 -22.75 -6.17
CA TYR A 333 4.23 -21.36 -6.37
C TYR A 333 2.85 -21.10 -5.77
N TYR A 334 1.94 -22.07 -5.79
CA TYR A 334 0.65 -21.96 -5.08
C TYR A 334 0.85 -21.79 -3.57
N ARG A 335 1.76 -22.54 -2.95
CA ARG A 335 2.10 -22.37 -1.53
C ARG A 335 2.73 -21.02 -1.23
N LEU A 336 3.50 -20.44 -2.17
CA LEU A 336 4.00 -19.07 -2.03
C LEU A 336 2.86 -18.06 -2.06
N ALA A 337 1.89 -18.21 -2.97
CA ALA A 337 0.68 -17.39 -3.01
C ALA A 337 -0.09 -17.47 -1.69
N GLN A 338 -0.27 -18.67 -1.14
CA GLN A 338 -0.93 -18.87 0.16
C GLN A 338 -0.18 -18.20 1.32
N ARG A 339 1.15 -18.32 1.39
CA ARG A 339 1.94 -17.67 2.44
C ARG A 339 1.80 -16.15 2.38
N ARG A 340 1.91 -15.57 1.18
CA ARG A 340 1.73 -14.13 0.99
C ARG A 340 0.33 -13.68 1.38
N PHE A 341 -0.70 -14.42 0.98
CA PHE A 341 -2.09 -14.14 1.32
C PHE A 341 -2.34 -14.21 2.83
N ASN A 342 -1.79 -15.23 3.50
CA ASN A 342 -1.96 -15.41 4.95
C ASN A 342 -1.24 -14.34 5.79
N ALA A 343 -0.27 -13.65 5.22
CA ALA A 343 0.42 -12.52 5.88
C ALA A 343 -0.37 -11.19 5.79
N LEU A 344 -1.42 -11.12 4.98
CA LEU A 344 -2.27 -9.93 4.86
C LEU A 344 -3.19 -9.77 6.07
N THR A 345 -3.60 -8.52 6.34
CA THR A 345 -4.64 -8.22 7.33
C THR A 345 -5.98 -8.87 6.96
N PRO A 346 -6.92 -9.07 7.91
CA PRO A 346 -8.24 -9.61 7.60
C PRO A 346 -8.96 -8.87 6.47
N LEU A 347 -8.91 -7.55 6.47
CA LEU A 347 -9.54 -6.74 5.41
C LEU A 347 -8.88 -6.92 4.06
N GLU A 348 -7.56 -6.94 4.01
CA GLU A 348 -6.82 -7.16 2.76
C GLU A 348 -7.10 -8.56 2.19
N GLN A 349 -7.18 -9.57 3.06
CA GLN A 349 -7.57 -10.92 2.65
C GLN A 349 -8.99 -10.93 2.04
N LEU A 350 -9.97 -10.25 2.66
CA LEU A 350 -11.32 -10.15 2.10
C LEU A 350 -11.32 -9.41 0.75
N ARG A 351 -10.56 -8.35 0.61
CA ARG A 351 -10.43 -7.62 -0.65
C ARG A 351 -9.81 -8.49 -1.76
N GLN A 352 -8.80 -9.31 -1.43
CA GLN A 352 -8.24 -10.26 -2.39
C GLN A 352 -9.26 -11.32 -2.80
N ARG A 353 -10.09 -11.85 -1.88
CA ARG A 353 -11.14 -12.81 -2.19
C ARG A 353 -12.25 -12.23 -3.06
N ALA A 354 -12.68 -11.01 -2.78
CA ALA A 354 -13.82 -10.40 -3.45
C ALA A 354 -13.46 -9.73 -4.79
N LEU A 355 -12.25 -9.18 -4.92
CA LEU A 355 -11.86 -8.25 -5.99
C LEU A 355 -10.46 -8.52 -6.59
N GLY A 356 -9.69 -9.46 -6.05
CA GLY A 356 -8.28 -9.61 -6.38
C GLY A 356 -7.88 -11.03 -6.80
N PHE A 357 -6.80 -11.52 -6.20
CA PHE A 357 -6.09 -12.74 -6.55
C PHE A 357 -5.93 -13.65 -5.32
N ALA A 358 -7.03 -14.10 -4.73
CA ALA A 358 -6.98 -15.02 -3.59
C ALA A 358 -6.59 -16.44 -4.04
N PRO A 359 -5.72 -17.15 -3.30
CA PRO A 359 -5.33 -18.52 -3.57
C PRO A 359 -6.34 -19.52 -2.95
N ASP A 360 -7.61 -19.44 -3.39
CA ASP A 360 -8.70 -20.22 -2.78
C ASP A 360 -8.67 -21.68 -3.22
N SER A 361 -8.14 -22.01 -4.41
CA SER A 361 -8.02 -23.36 -4.94
C SER A 361 -6.64 -23.65 -5.53
N PRO A 362 -6.16 -24.91 -5.43
CA PRO A 362 -4.92 -25.31 -6.10
C PRO A 362 -5.07 -25.25 -7.62
N PRO A 363 -3.95 -25.14 -8.36
CA PRO A 363 -4.01 -25.06 -9.82
C PRO A 363 -4.60 -26.33 -10.46
N VAL A 364 -5.46 -26.14 -11.43
CA VAL A 364 -6.05 -27.21 -12.23
C VAL A 364 -5.82 -26.90 -13.70
N ASP A 365 -5.25 -27.86 -14.44
CA ASP A 365 -4.97 -27.74 -15.88
C ASP A 365 -4.23 -26.44 -16.26
N PHE A 366 -3.19 -26.13 -15.47
CA PHE A 366 -2.41 -24.87 -15.60
C PHE A 366 -1.76 -24.76 -16.98
N ALA A 367 -1.33 -25.87 -17.59
CA ALA A 367 -0.78 -25.89 -18.95
C ALA A 367 -1.79 -25.38 -20.00
N ARG A 368 -3.06 -25.77 -19.87
CA ARG A 368 -4.14 -25.27 -20.73
C ARG A 368 -4.41 -23.80 -20.52
N PHE A 369 -4.40 -23.35 -19.27
CA PHE A 369 -4.52 -21.93 -18.96
C PHE A 369 -3.42 -21.11 -19.62
N CYS A 370 -2.14 -21.50 -19.51
CA CYS A 370 -1.02 -20.84 -20.19
C CYS A 370 -1.17 -20.86 -21.72
N ALA A 371 -1.67 -21.97 -22.28
CA ALA A 371 -1.97 -22.04 -23.71
C ALA A 371 -3.07 -21.05 -24.12
N SER A 372 -4.10 -20.89 -23.28
CA SER A 372 -5.16 -19.91 -23.55
C SER A 372 -4.66 -18.48 -23.55
N LEU A 373 -3.69 -18.13 -22.71
CA LEU A 373 -3.05 -16.79 -22.69
C LEU A 373 -2.28 -16.48 -24.01
N LEU A 374 -1.67 -17.50 -24.63
CA LEU A 374 -0.97 -17.34 -25.90
C LEU A 374 -1.91 -17.05 -27.08
N THR A 375 -3.13 -17.59 -27.03
CA THR A 375 -4.11 -17.50 -28.12
C THR A 375 -5.24 -16.51 -27.85
N ALA A 376 -5.32 -15.98 -26.61
CA ALA A 376 -6.36 -15.03 -26.22
C ALA A 376 -6.33 -13.77 -27.08
N PRO A 377 -7.49 -13.23 -27.46
CA PRO A 377 -7.56 -11.88 -27.97
C PRO A 377 -6.92 -10.92 -26.94
N ALA A 378 -6.05 -10.05 -27.41
CA ALA A 378 -5.35 -9.14 -26.53
C ALA A 378 -5.20 -7.77 -27.14
N SER A 379 -5.31 -6.72 -26.30
CA SER A 379 -4.87 -5.37 -26.67
C SER A 379 -3.48 -5.09 -26.13
N SER A 380 -2.82 -4.09 -26.70
CA SER A 380 -1.57 -3.56 -26.17
C SER A 380 -1.60 -2.04 -26.05
N LEU A 381 -0.89 -1.52 -25.03
CA LEU A 381 -0.65 -0.08 -24.88
C LEU A 381 0.82 0.14 -24.58
N VAL A 382 1.42 1.07 -25.32
CA VAL A 382 2.79 1.51 -25.08
C VAL A 382 2.79 2.95 -24.65
N CYS A 383 3.27 3.21 -23.44
CA CYS A 383 3.46 4.55 -22.90
C CYS A 383 4.92 4.95 -23.11
N ARG A 384 5.19 5.97 -23.91
CA ARG A 384 6.56 6.43 -24.20
C ARG A 384 6.60 7.89 -24.63
N LYS A 385 7.78 8.48 -24.59
CA LYS A 385 7.99 9.83 -25.10
C LYS A 385 7.90 9.82 -26.61
N ILE A 386 6.83 10.39 -27.15
CA ILE A 386 6.60 10.57 -28.59
C ILE A 386 6.03 11.96 -28.82
N THR A 387 6.13 12.42 -30.08
CA THR A 387 5.39 13.61 -30.51
C THR A 387 3.89 13.37 -30.30
N ALA A 388 3.20 14.30 -29.68
CA ALA A 388 1.80 14.15 -29.32
C ALA A 388 0.96 13.76 -30.54
N GLY A 389 0.15 12.71 -30.38
CA GLY A 389 -0.91 12.36 -31.33
C GLY A 389 -2.13 13.28 -31.13
N ASP A 390 -3.14 13.11 -31.97
CA ASP A 390 -4.42 13.80 -31.81
C ASP A 390 -5.05 13.46 -30.45
N GLY A 391 -5.70 14.47 -29.82
CA GLY A 391 -6.39 14.26 -28.56
C GLY A 391 -7.62 13.37 -28.74
N VAL A 392 -7.60 12.17 -28.17
CA VAL A 392 -8.72 11.22 -28.18
C VAL A 392 -9.49 11.31 -26.89
N ALA A 393 -10.79 11.59 -26.99
CA ALA A 393 -11.69 11.60 -25.83
C ALA A 393 -12.04 10.17 -25.42
N THR A 394 -11.77 9.80 -24.17
CA THR A 394 -12.12 8.51 -23.59
C THR A 394 -12.21 8.61 -22.07
N GLN A 395 -13.25 8.07 -21.45
CA GLN A 395 -13.49 8.07 -20.00
C GLN A 395 -13.35 9.44 -19.32
N GLY A 396 -13.75 10.52 -20.00
CA GLY A 396 -13.62 11.89 -19.49
C GLY A 396 -12.24 12.50 -19.64
N PHE A 397 -11.27 11.76 -20.17
CA PHE A 397 -9.93 12.28 -20.51
C PHE A 397 -9.85 12.68 -21.98
N THR A 398 -8.98 13.66 -22.27
CA THR A 398 -8.47 13.91 -23.62
C THR A 398 -7.01 13.45 -23.62
N LEU A 399 -6.74 12.31 -24.28
CA LEU A 399 -5.43 11.64 -24.24
C LEU A 399 -4.75 11.71 -25.60
N PRO A 400 -3.42 11.98 -25.66
CA PRO A 400 -2.65 11.94 -26.89
C PRO A 400 -2.39 10.48 -27.28
N LEU A 401 -3.43 9.83 -27.84
CA LEU A 401 -3.42 8.43 -28.26
C LEU A 401 -3.14 8.32 -29.76
N GLY A 402 -2.25 7.36 -30.09
CA GLY A 402 -1.97 6.97 -31.48
C GLY A 402 -2.11 5.46 -31.66
N ARG A 403 -2.07 5.01 -32.87
CA ARG A 403 -2.00 3.59 -33.23
C ARG A 403 -0.53 3.16 -33.33
N ARG A 404 -0.25 1.94 -32.86
CA ARG A 404 1.07 1.32 -33.02
C ARG A 404 1.02 0.20 -34.01
N GLN A 405 2.08 0.09 -34.83
CA GLN A 405 2.31 -1.08 -35.65
C GLN A 405 3.40 -1.93 -34.99
N PRO A 406 3.12 -3.20 -34.65
CA PRO A 406 4.12 -4.14 -34.15
C PRO A 406 5.26 -4.30 -35.13
N ARG A 407 6.48 -4.52 -34.62
CA ARG A 407 7.67 -4.75 -35.42
C ARG A 407 8.31 -6.07 -35.02
N THR A 408 8.83 -6.79 -36.00
CA THR A 408 9.67 -7.95 -35.70
C THR A 408 11.03 -7.47 -35.24
N VAL A 409 11.47 -7.91 -34.08
CA VAL A 409 12.80 -7.62 -33.53
C VAL A 409 13.56 -8.94 -33.32
N VAL A 410 14.85 -8.89 -33.41
CA VAL A 410 15.72 -10.01 -33.07
C VAL A 410 16.09 -9.88 -31.60
N ILE A 411 15.82 -10.90 -30.81
CA ILE A 411 16.16 -10.95 -29.39
C ILE A 411 17.02 -12.16 -29.09
N ASP A 412 17.96 -12.02 -28.17
CA ASP A 412 18.67 -13.15 -27.62
C ASP A 412 17.72 -13.96 -26.69
N PRO A 413 17.68 -15.30 -26.84
CA PRO A 413 16.77 -16.11 -26.05
C PRO A 413 17.16 -16.14 -24.58
N LEU A 414 16.21 -15.82 -23.69
CA LEU A 414 16.36 -16.04 -22.27
C LEU A 414 16.13 -17.51 -21.92
N ALA A 415 16.95 -18.04 -21.03
CA ALA A 415 16.71 -19.35 -20.41
C ALA A 415 15.85 -19.20 -19.15
N PHE A 416 14.74 -19.92 -19.08
CA PHE A 416 13.84 -19.87 -17.94
C PHE A 416 13.97 -21.11 -17.07
N SER A 417 13.94 -20.94 -15.77
CA SER A 417 13.90 -22.02 -14.80
C SER A 417 12.90 -21.70 -13.68
N PHE A 418 12.27 -22.71 -13.15
CA PHE A 418 11.22 -22.59 -12.14
C PHE A 418 11.57 -23.38 -10.88
N TYR A 419 11.13 -22.89 -9.74
CA TYR A 419 11.38 -23.51 -8.44
C TYR A 419 10.31 -24.58 -8.09
N PRO A 420 10.64 -25.60 -7.26
CA PRO A 420 11.97 -25.85 -6.72
C PRO A 420 12.97 -26.31 -7.77
N GLN A 421 14.22 -25.95 -7.58
CA GLN A 421 15.34 -26.44 -8.39
C GLN A 421 16.12 -27.49 -7.58
N ALA A 422 16.78 -28.42 -8.26
CA ALA A 422 17.67 -29.37 -7.59
C ALA A 422 18.77 -28.64 -6.80
N ALA A 423 19.04 -29.08 -5.59
CA ALA A 423 20.10 -28.51 -4.76
C ALA A 423 21.47 -28.80 -5.40
N THR A 424 22.19 -27.74 -5.78
CA THR A 424 23.40 -27.88 -6.60
C THR A 424 24.72 -27.66 -5.84
N ALA A 425 24.73 -27.38 -4.55
CA ALA A 425 26.00 -27.16 -3.82
C ALA A 425 25.85 -27.33 -2.30
N ASP A 426 26.95 -27.67 -1.64
CA ASP A 426 27.07 -27.69 -0.19
C ASP A 426 26.99 -26.32 0.44
N ALA A 427 26.73 -26.28 1.76
CA ALA A 427 26.75 -25.03 2.53
C ALA A 427 28.11 -24.33 2.38
N PRO A 428 28.15 -22.98 2.32
CA PRO A 428 29.42 -22.27 2.19
C PRO A 428 30.31 -22.50 3.42
N ASP A 429 31.57 -22.73 3.17
CA ASP A 429 32.57 -22.80 4.25
C ASP A 429 32.80 -21.40 4.82
N LEU A 430 32.36 -21.21 6.06
CA LEU A 430 32.48 -19.94 6.80
C LEU A 430 33.49 -20.14 7.95
N PRO A 431 34.23 -19.08 8.32
CA PRO A 431 35.16 -19.19 9.43
C PRO A 431 34.41 -19.56 10.73
N PRO A 432 35.06 -20.27 11.65
CA PRO A 432 34.47 -20.66 12.93
C PRO A 432 34.19 -19.46 13.87
N THR A 433 34.75 -18.29 13.55
CA THR A 433 34.55 -17.04 14.29
C THR A 433 33.13 -16.51 14.10
N THR A 434 32.61 -15.80 15.10
CA THR A 434 31.30 -15.20 15.09
C THR A 434 31.38 -13.68 15.28
N SER A 435 30.48 -12.96 14.66
CA SER A 435 30.27 -11.51 14.90
C SER A 435 29.22 -11.27 15.99
N PRO A 436 29.23 -10.11 16.63
CA PRO A 436 28.19 -9.73 17.59
C PRO A 436 26.80 -9.81 16.97
N LEU A 437 25.92 -10.55 17.62
CA LEU A 437 24.50 -10.64 17.28
C LEU A 437 23.69 -10.53 18.58
N LEU A 438 22.80 -9.56 18.65
CA LEU A 438 21.83 -9.49 19.73
C LEU A 438 20.71 -10.50 19.46
N HIS A 439 20.70 -11.60 20.22
CA HIS A 439 19.68 -12.63 20.09
C HIS A 439 18.66 -12.52 21.23
N VAL A 440 17.40 -12.26 20.87
CA VAL A 440 16.25 -12.21 21.78
C VAL A 440 15.50 -13.53 21.67
N ILE A 441 15.51 -14.30 22.73
CA ILE A 441 14.77 -15.57 22.80
C ILE A 441 13.27 -15.23 22.91
N ALA A 442 12.49 -15.73 21.99
CA ALA A 442 11.05 -15.59 21.97
C ALA A 442 10.42 -16.89 21.46
N ASP A 443 9.62 -17.53 22.32
CA ASP A 443 8.92 -18.75 21.97
C ASP A 443 7.82 -18.47 20.97
N ASN A 444 7.62 -19.37 20.00
CA ASN A 444 6.57 -19.32 18.98
C ASN A 444 6.62 -18.12 18.00
N GLN A 445 7.73 -17.40 17.91
CA GLN A 445 7.91 -16.39 16.87
C GLN A 445 8.75 -16.93 15.70
N THR A 446 8.37 -16.54 14.47
CA THR A 446 9.19 -16.82 13.28
C THR A 446 10.55 -16.16 13.43
N PRO A 447 11.67 -16.91 13.27
CA PRO A 447 13.01 -16.36 13.38
C PRO A 447 13.20 -15.16 12.46
N THR A 448 13.39 -13.98 13.05
CA THR A 448 13.48 -12.72 12.30
C THR A 448 14.78 -12.01 12.62
N LEU A 449 15.61 -11.82 11.59
CA LEU A 449 16.87 -11.09 11.64
C LEU A 449 16.68 -9.69 11.05
N ILE A 450 17.13 -8.66 11.76
CA ILE A 450 17.32 -7.32 11.20
C ILE A 450 18.81 -7.00 11.06
N VAL A 451 19.15 -6.34 9.95
CA VAL A 451 20.50 -5.82 9.69
C VAL A 451 20.37 -4.39 9.19
N ARG A 452 21.08 -3.46 9.82
CA ARG A 452 21.01 -2.03 9.51
C ARG A 452 22.33 -1.32 9.78
N LYS A 453 22.47 -0.10 9.29
CA LYS A 453 23.60 0.76 9.68
C LYS A 453 23.52 1.13 11.16
N PRO A 454 24.68 1.46 11.80
CA PRO A 454 24.71 1.98 13.17
C PRO A 454 23.74 3.15 13.35
N PHE A 455 23.22 3.31 14.55
CA PHE A 455 22.29 4.40 14.85
C PHE A 455 22.91 5.76 14.49
N TYR A 456 22.08 6.68 14.03
CA TYR A 456 22.45 7.99 13.51
C TYR A 456 23.28 7.99 12.21
N SER A 457 23.52 6.82 11.63
CA SER A 457 24.24 6.63 10.38
C SER A 457 23.22 6.30 9.27
N VAL A 458 23.16 7.15 8.25
CA VAL A 458 22.14 7.06 7.20
C VAL A 458 22.80 6.70 5.86
N LEU A 459 22.27 5.68 5.20
CA LEU A 459 22.56 5.44 3.78
C LEU A 459 21.75 6.44 2.94
N SER A 460 22.39 7.03 1.94
CA SER A 460 21.66 7.88 0.99
C SER A 460 20.61 7.06 0.21
N GLN A 461 19.61 7.75 -0.29
CA GLN A 461 18.57 7.10 -1.12
C GLN A 461 19.21 6.37 -2.32
N ALA A 462 20.19 6.98 -2.96
CA ALA A 462 20.91 6.39 -4.08
C ALA A 462 21.67 5.10 -3.70
N GLN A 463 22.34 5.07 -2.55
CA GLN A 463 23.01 3.87 -2.05
C GLN A 463 22.02 2.76 -1.68
N GLY A 464 20.94 3.12 -0.97
CA GLY A 464 19.91 2.16 -0.58
C GLY A 464 19.23 1.52 -1.79
N MET A 465 18.94 2.30 -2.82
CA MET A 465 18.39 1.79 -4.09
C MET A 465 19.38 0.88 -4.84
N ALA A 466 20.65 1.22 -4.87
CA ALA A 466 21.69 0.39 -5.49
C ALA A 466 21.82 -0.97 -4.78
N ILE A 467 21.79 -0.99 -3.44
CA ILE A 467 21.74 -2.23 -2.66
C ILE A 467 20.46 -3.01 -3.00
N SER A 468 19.31 -2.34 -3.03
CA SER A 468 18.04 -2.98 -3.38
C SER A 468 18.12 -3.75 -4.69
N GLN A 469 18.64 -3.14 -5.75
CA GLN A 469 18.79 -3.78 -7.05
C GLN A 469 19.67 -5.04 -6.99
N GLN A 470 20.73 -5.04 -6.16
CA GLN A 470 21.65 -6.18 -6.04
C GLN A 470 21.06 -7.35 -5.25
N ILE A 471 20.22 -7.07 -4.23
CA ILE A 471 19.73 -8.13 -3.33
C ILE A 471 18.31 -8.60 -3.65
N ARG A 472 17.51 -7.87 -4.44
CA ARG A 472 16.14 -8.28 -4.83
C ARG A 472 16.06 -9.71 -5.36
N PRO A 473 16.90 -10.17 -6.31
CA PRO A 473 16.85 -11.56 -6.77
C PRO A 473 17.16 -12.57 -5.67
N LEU A 474 18.05 -12.23 -4.73
CA LEU A 474 18.43 -13.07 -3.61
C LEU A 474 17.30 -13.16 -2.58
N LEU A 475 16.59 -12.06 -2.31
CA LEU A 475 15.41 -12.05 -1.44
C LEU A 475 14.29 -12.91 -2.05
N ALA A 476 14.09 -12.83 -3.35
CA ALA A 476 13.15 -13.71 -4.07
C ALA A 476 13.59 -15.18 -3.96
N GLN A 477 14.87 -15.48 -4.13
CA GLN A 477 15.39 -16.83 -3.96
C GLN A 477 15.23 -17.35 -2.51
N LEU A 478 15.41 -16.49 -1.50
CA LEU A 478 15.17 -16.83 -0.11
C LEU A 478 13.71 -17.25 0.13
N ARG A 479 12.76 -16.59 -0.55
CA ARG A 479 11.34 -16.94 -0.49
C ARG A 479 11.08 -18.38 -0.97
N HIS A 480 11.77 -18.81 -2.03
CA HIS A 480 11.70 -20.19 -2.50
C HIS A 480 12.34 -21.20 -1.54
N ALA A 481 13.29 -20.76 -0.73
CA ALA A 481 13.94 -21.57 0.31
C ALA A 481 13.16 -21.60 1.64
N GLY A 482 11.96 -21.04 1.70
CA GLY A 482 11.11 -21.08 2.89
C GLY A 482 11.24 -19.89 3.82
N GLY A 483 12.15 -18.94 3.55
CA GLY A 483 12.24 -17.67 4.23
C GLY A 483 11.48 -16.54 3.55
N SER A 484 11.69 -15.33 4.02
CA SER A 484 11.30 -14.10 3.33
C SER A 484 12.26 -12.97 3.68
N GLY A 485 12.26 -11.90 2.89
CA GLY A 485 13.12 -10.77 3.19
C GLY A 485 12.64 -9.50 2.54
N GLU A 486 12.94 -8.38 3.22
CA GLU A 486 12.62 -7.04 2.76
C GLU A 486 13.80 -6.11 2.99
N TRP A 487 14.07 -5.26 2.01
CA TRP A 487 15.00 -4.14 2.13
C TRP A 487 14.23 -2.85 1.97
N GLN A 488 14.01 -2.15 3.06
CA GLN A 488 13.14 -0.98 3.09
C GLN A 488 13.64 0.07 4.08
N THR A 489 13.07 1.25 4.02
CA THR A 489 13.34 2.30 5.00
C THR A 489 12.43 2.15 6.21
N VAL A 490 13.05 2.00 7.39
CA VAL A 490 12.39 1.99 8.70
C VAL A 490 12.90 3.22 9.47
N ASP A 491 12.00 4.06 9.93
CA ASP A 491 12.36 5.33 10.61
C ASP A 491 13.36 6.20 9.79
N GLY A 492 13.23 6.17 8.45
CA GLY A 492 14.12 6.90 7.54
C GLY A 492 15.51 6.30 7.37
N ASN A 493 15.76 5.10 7.86
CA ASN A 493 17.00 4.35 7.65
C ASN A 493 16.73 3.07 6.87
N TRP A 494 17.62 2.72 5.94
CA TRP A 494 17.57 1.45 5.24
C TRP A 494 17.85 0.29 6.18
N GLN A 495 16.98 -0.70 6.17
CA GLN A 495 17.03 -1.89 6.99
C GLN A 495 16.72 -3.14 6.16
N LEU A 496 17.53 -4.18 6.31
CA LEU A 496 17.22 -5.52 5.86
C LEU A 496 16.50 -6.26 7.00
N THR A 497 15.34 -6.81 6.68
CA THR A 497 14.60 -7.72 7.56
C THR A 497 14.47 -9.06 6.89
N LEU A 498 14.93 -10.14 7.52
CA LEU A 498 14.86 -11.51 7.01
C LEU A 498 14.07 -12.37 7.99
N GLN A 499 13.08 -13.09 7.50
CA GLN A 499 12.47 -14.22 8.20
C GLN A 499 13.18 -15.49 7.72
N LEU A 500 13.72 -16.25 8.65
CA LEU A 500 14.58 -17.39 8.36
C LEU A 500 13.86 -18.71 8.69
N PRO A 501 14.00 -19.75 7.85
CA PRO A 501 13.63 -21.10 8.26
C PRO A 501 14.63 -21.63 9.29
N GLU A 502 14.17 -22.48 10.21
CA GLU A 502 15.01 -23.10 11.24
C GLU A 502 16.14 -23.99 10.67
N SER A 503 15.98 -24.51 9.47
CA SER A 503 16.96 -25.33 8.78
C SER A 503 16.83 -25.17 7.27
N GLY A 504 17.92 -25.35 6.55
CA GLY A 504 17.93 -25.36 5.08
C GLY A 504 19.20 -24.79 4.45
N GLY A 505 20.05 -25.63 3.88
CA GLY A 505 21.31 -25.22 3.25
C GLY A 505 21.15 -24.23 2.11
N VAL A 506 19.97 -24.23 1.43
CA VAL A 506 19.68 -23.23 0.38
C VAL A 506 19.50 -21.83 1.00
N ALA A 507 18.71 -21.73 2.08
CA ALA A 507 18.52 -20.45 2.79
C ALA A 507 19.85 -19.92 3.34
N GLU A 508 20.69 -20.79 3.92
CA GLU A 508 22.02 -20.45 4.42
C GLU A 508 22.91 -19.83 3.34
N ARG A 509 22.97 -20.46 2.16
CA ARG A 509 23.76 -19.93 1.02
C ARG A 509 23.25 -18.57 0.55
N VAL A 510 21.93 -18.42 0.45
CA VAL A 510 21.32 -17.18 0.02
C VAL A 510 21.62 -16.05 1.00
N VAL A 511 21.45 -16.29 2.31
CA VAL A 511 21.76 -15.30 3.36
C VAL A 511 23.26 -14.95 3.34
N THR A 512 24.14 -15.92 3.19
CA THR A 512 25.58 -15.68 3.06
C THR A 512 25.90 -14.78 1.86
N THR A 513 25.22 -15.01 0.73
CA THR A 513 25.40 -14.18 -0.48
C THR A 513 24.87 -12.77 -0.27
N ILE A 514 23.72 -12.61 0.41
CA ILE A 514 23.19 -11.29 0.79
C ILE A 514 24.21 -10.53 1.65
N MET A 515 24.79 -11.17 2.69
CA MET A 515 25.78 -10.53 3.55
C MET A 515 27.02 -10.08 2.75
N ARG A 516 27.52 -10.92 1.82
CA ARG A 516 28.63 -10.52 0.92
C ARG A 516 28.28 -9.31 0.06
N ARG A 517 27.03 -9.20 -0.43
CA ARG A 517 26.58 -8.04 -1.21
C ARG A 517 26.51 -6.78 -0.36
N LEU A 518 25.99 -6.87 0.85
CA LEU A 518 25.94 -5.73 1.78
C LEU A 518 27.34 -5.23 2.18
N ALA A 519 28.33 -6.12 2.22
CA ALA A 519 29.73 -5.77 2.52
C ALA A 519 30.40 -4.98 1.39
N GLN A 520 29.90 -5.07 0.17
CA GLN A 520 30.49 -4.38 -0.99
C GLN A 520 29.98 -2.92 -1.05
N PRO A 521 30.85 -1.95 -1.42
CA PRO A 521 30.37 -0.59 -1.66
C PRO A 521 29.38 -0.59 -2.84
N ALA A 522 28.18 -0.10 -2.60
CA ALA A 522 27.19 0.07 -3.65
C ALA A 522 27.47 1.38 -4.41
N PRO A 523 27.74 1.33 -5.72
CA PRO A 523 27.79 2.54 -6.52
C PRO A 523 26.43 3.22 -6.45
N GLY A 524 26.42 4.53 -6.29
CA GLY A 524 25.15 5.28 -6.27
C GLY A 524 24.42 5.08 -7.61
N THR A 525 23.12 4.84 -7.56
CA THR A 525 22.26 4.79 -8.74
C THR A 525 21.46 6.08 -8.87
N THR A 526 21.05 6.39 -10.09
CA THR A 526 20.19 7.55 -10.33
C THR A 526 18.81 7.27 -9.72
N VAL A 527 18.36 8.13 -8.81
CA VAL A 527 17.03 8.04 -8.22
C VAL A 527 16.07 8.88 -9.06
N ALA A 528 14.97 8.30 -9.49
CA ALA A 528 13.93 9.05 -10.18
C ALA A 528 13.39 10.16 -9.24
N PRO A 529 13.19 11.39 -9.75
CA PRO A 529 12.66 12.47 -8.94
C PRO A 529 11.24 12.14 -8.45
N GLU A 530 10.97 12.44 -7.18
CA GLU A 530 9.62 12.31 -6.63
C GLU A 530 8.71 13.39 -7.25
N THR A 531 7.48 13.04 -7.57
CA THR A 531 6.52 13.94 -8.23
C THR A 531 5.79 14.86 -7.25
N ILE A 532 5.71 14.47 -5.96
CA ILE A 532 5.01 15.21 -4.92
C ILE A 532 6.04 15.88 -4.00
N ALA A 533 6.02 17.22 -3.96
CA ALA A 533 7.03 18.01 -3.25
C ALA A 533 7.22 17.61 -1.78
N ILE A 534 6.14 17.41 -1.02
CA ILE A 534 6.25 17.03 0.39
C ILE A 534 6.84 15.61 0.57
N ARG A 535 6.61 14.69 -0.36
CA ARG A 535 7.22 13.35 -0.31
C ARG A 535 8.72 13.42 -0.55
N GLN A 536 9.17 14.27 -1.49
CA GLN A 536 10.60 14.49 -1.70
C GLN A 536 11.27 15.04 -0.45
N LEU A 537 10.63 16.02 0.23
CA LEU A 537 11.16 16.55 1.48
C LEU A 537 11.28 15.48 2.56
N LEU A 538 10.28 14.58 2.68
CA LEU A 538 10.29 13.46 3.62
C LEU A 538 11.40 12.45 3.30
N GLN A 539 11.61 12.11 2.03
CA GLN A 539 12.67 11.19 1.60
C GLN A 539 14.08 11.75 1.87
N GLN A 540 14.26 13.05 1.73
CA GLN A 540 15.55 13.69 1.93
C GLN A 540 15.83 14.09 3.38
N LEU A 541 14.81 14.16 4.23
CA LEU A 541 14.95 14.60 5.62
C LEU A 541 15.99 13.79 6.42
N PRO A 542 16.08 12.44 6.31
CA PRO A 542 17.08 11.65 7.05
C PRO A 542 18.52 12.12 6.79
N GLU A 543 18.91 12.34 5.54
CA GLU A 543 20.24 12.83 5.16
C GLU A 543 20.49 14.26 5.69
N HIS A 544 19.43 15.07 5.70
CA HIS A 544 19.51 16.44 6.17
C HIS A 544 19.47 16.62 7.69
N LEU A 545 19.15 15.57 8.43
CA LEU A 545 19.24 15.56 9.90
C LEU A 545 20.64 15.19 10.40
N THR A 546 21.41 14.43 9.60
CA THR A 546 22.69 13.88 10.00
C THR A 546 23.83 14.90 9.83
N ILE A 547 24.71 15.01 10.83
CA ILE A 547 25.88 15.92 10.83
C ILE A 547 27.16 15.16 10.51
N ALA A 548 27.30 13.95 11.09
CA ALA A 548 28.49 13.13 10.94
C ALA A 548 28.46 12.27 9.67
N PRO A 549 29.62 11.92 9.08
CA PRO A 549 29.67 10.92 8.04
C PRO A 549 29.13 9.58 8.56
N ALA A 550 28.60 8.76 7.64
CA ALA A 550 28.07 7.44 7.99
C ALA A 550 29.16 6.61 8.72
N GLN A 551 28.84 6.07 9.88
CA GLN A 551 29.72 5.13 10.57
C GLN A 551 29.88 3.86 9.73
N GLU A 552 31.07 3.33 9.68
CA GLU A 552 31.32 2.04 9.05
C GLU A 552 30.71 0.90 9.89
N GLY A 553 30.38 -0.19 9.22
CA GLY A 553 29.86 -1.38 9.87
C GLY A 553 28.34 -1.51 9.81
N TRP A 554 27.83 -2.55 10.46
CA TRP A 554 26.43 -2.94 10.49
C TRP A 554 26.04 -3.43 11.89
N LEU A 555 24.82 -3.15 12.32
CA LEU A 555 24.21 -3.71 13.51
C LEU A 555 23.26 -4.83 13.12
N ALA A 556 23.18 -5.87 13.96
CA ALA A 556 22.27 -6.98 13.74
C ALA A 556 21.59 -7.40 15.05
N ALA A 557 20.28 -7.70 14.94
CA ALA A 557 19.53 -8.36 16.01
C ALA A 557 18.60 -9.42 15.42
N MET A 558 18.41 -10.48 16.18
CA MET A 558 17.54 -11.60 15.83
C MET A 558 16.55 -11.86 16.96
N VAL A 559 15.31 -12.10 16.60
CA VAL A 559 14.23 -12.48 17.52
C VAL A 559 13.75 -13.87 17.15
N GLY A 560 13.59 -14.74 18.14
CA GLY A 560 13.19 -16.14 17.95
C GLY A 560 14.29 -17.00 17.33
N GLY A 561 13.94 -18.22 16.99
CA GLY A 561 14.85 -19.21 16.42
C GLY A 561 15.72 -19.92 17.42
N SER A 562 16.26 -21.07 17.01
CA SER A 562 17.14 -21.89 17.82
C SER A 562 18.52 -21.24 18.03
N GLY A 563 19.20 -21.63 19.10
CA GLY A 563 20.60 -21.21 19.35
C GLY A 563 21.54 -21.61 18.21
N ASN A 564 21.29 -22.73 17.54
CA ASN A 564 22.05 -23.17 16.38
C ASN A 564 21.89 -22.20 15.19
N LEU A 565 20.65 -21.79 14.89
CA LEU A 565 20.38 -20.81 13.85
C LEU A 565 21.05 -19.46 14.19
N ALA A 566 20.96 -19.01 15.44
CA ALA A 566 21.62 -17.78 15.88
C ALA A 566 23.16 -17.84 15.72
N GLN A 567 23.78 -18.96 16.04
CA GLN A 567 25.22 -19.16 15.81
C GLN A 567 25.56 -19.16 14.32
N GLN A 568 24.75 -19.80 13.49
CA GLN A 568 24.92 -19.81 12.04
C GLN A 568 24.84 -18.37 11.48
N VAL A 569 23.83 -17.61 11.88
CA VAL A 569 23.69 -16.20 11.51
C VAL A 569 24.89 -15.37 11.99
N ALA A 570 25.35 -15.56 13.22
CA ALA A 570 26.51 -14.87 13.75
C ALA A 570 27.82 -15.15 12.95
N ARG A 571 27.97 -16.37 12.40
CA ARG A 571 29.08 -16.68 11.46
C ARG A 571 28.90 -15.93 10.12
N GLN A 572 27.68 -15.87 9.58
CA GLN A 572 27.42 -15.15 8.33
C GLN A 572 27.68 -13.64 8.47
N LEU A 573 27.41 -13.06 9.64
CA LEU A 573 27.66 -11.66 9.95
C LEU A 573 29.16 -11.30 10.00
N THR A 574 30.09 -12.27 10.10
CA THR A 574 31.52 -11.98 9.98
C THR A 574 31.92 -11.40 8.61
N LEU A 575 31.10 -11.63 7.60
CA LEU A 575 31.26 -11.03 6.28
C LEU A 575 30.98 -9.51 6.26
N LEU A 576 30.28 -9.01 7.29
CA LEU A 576 30.02 -7.58 7.49
C LEU A 576 30.99 -7.07 8.56
N ASN A 577 31.51 -5.87 8.38
CA ASN A 577 32.25 -5.19 9.45
C ASN A 577 31.25 -4.80 10.54
N THR A 578 30.99 -5.68 11.49
CA THR A 578 30.13 -5.39 12.65
C THR A 578 31.01 -4.85 13.77
N PRO A 579 30.78 -3.64 14.27
CA PRO A 579 31.59 -3.07 15.34
C PRO A 579 31.37 -3.86 16.65
N VAL A 580 32.45 -4.33 17.26
CA VAL A 580 32.42 -5.12 18.50
C VAL A 580 32.03 -4.26 19.72
N ASN A 581 32.29 -2.97 19.69
CA ASN A 581 31.93 -1.98 20.72
C ASN A 581 31.75 -0.61 20.04
N ALA A 582 30.62 -0.41 19.35
CA ALA A 582 30.30 0.92 18.92
C ALA A 582 29.81 1.71 20.16
N GLU A 583 30.70 2.46 20.80
CA GLU A 583 30.26 3.65 21.52
C GLU A 583 29.50 4.50 20.51
N LEU A 584 28.17 4.39 20.54
CA LEU A 584 27.36 5.35 19.81
C LEU A 584 27.77 6.72 20.34
N HIS A 585 28.33 7.53 19.46
CA HIS A 585 28.54 8.92 19.80
C HIS A 585 27.15 9.52 20.07
N SER A 586 26.72 9.46 21.34
CA SER A 586 25.45 9.97 21.84
C SER A 586 25.21 11.45 21.53
N SER A 587 26.23 12.10 21.01
CA SER A 587 26.25 13.51 20.67
C SER A 587 26.26 13.80 19.16
N ALA A 588 25.83 12.88 18.29
CA ALA A 588 25.64 13.24 16.90
C ALA A 588 24.51 14.28 16.82
N GLY A 589 24.86 15.54 17.02
CA GLY A 589 23.92 16.66 17.04
C GLY A 589 23.01 16.62 15.81
N CYS A 590 21.76 16.99 15.98
CA CYS A 590 20.84 17.14 14.87
C CYS A 590 21.21 18.40 14.07
N ARG A 591 21.33 18.27 12.74
CA ARG A 591 21.52 19.45 11.88
C ARG A 591 20.29 20.36 11.98
N ARG A 592 20.51 21.64 12.21
CA ARG A 592 19.48 22.66 12.48
C ARG A 592 19.36 23.62 11.32
N GLY A 593 18.31 24.46 11.34
CA GLY A 593 18.14 25.55 10.39
C GLY A 593 17.23 25.22 9.21
N ILE A 594 17.21 26.13 8.25
CA ILE A 594 16.29 26.13 7.10
C ILE A 594 17.08 25.81 5.83
N GLN A 595 16.52 24.92 4.99
CA GLN A 595 17.12 24.57 3.72
C GLN A 595 16.05 24.44 2.64
N ARG A 596 16.33 25.00 1.46
CA ARG A 596 15.52 24.82 0.26
C ARG A 596 15.94 23.53 -0.45
N ILE A 597 14.95 22.76 -0.88
CA ILE A 597 15.10 21.59 -1.73
C ILE A 597 14.40 21.90 -3.08
N PRO A 598 15.12 21.90 -4.20
CA PRO A 598 14.53 22.14 -5.50
C PRO A 598 13.51 21.05 -5.86
N HIS A 599 12.38 21.43 -6.45
CA HIS A 599 11.36 20.53 -6.96
C HIS A 599 10.61 21.20 -8.12
N ALA A 600 10.10 20.41 -9.05
CA ALA A 600 9.40 20.91 -10.24
C ALA A 600 7.92 21.30 -10.00
N SER A 601 7.36 20.96 -8.83
CA SER A 601 5.96 21.31 -8.50
C SER A 601 5.75 22.82 -8.43
N SER A 602 4.55 23.26 -8.83
CA SER A 602 4.06 24.62 -8.63
C SER A 602 3.70 24.95 -7.19
N ASP A 603 3.58 23.94 -6.32
CA ASP A 603 3.16 24.10 -4.94
C ASP A 603 4.29 24.47 -4.01
N ASN A 604 3.95 25.17 -2.95
CA ASN A 604 4.82 25.40 -1.82
C ASN A 604 4.68 24.25 -0.81
N ALA A 605 5.77 23.57 -0.49
CA ALA A 605 5.83 22.50 0.51
C ALA A 605 6.78 22.88 1.65
N LEU A 606 6.34 22.64 2.87
CA LEU A 606 7.09 22.92 4.10
C LEU A 606 7.08 21.70 5.01
N LEU A 607 8.24 21.30 5.48
CA LEU A 607 8.46 20.26 6.45
C LEU A 607 9.24 20.82 7.64
N VAL A 608 8.70 20.69 8.85
CA VAL A 608 9.35 21.13 10.09
C VAL A 608 9.51 19.91 10.98
N PHE A 609 10.75 19.56 11.29
CA PHE A 609 11.08 18.52 12.26
C PHE A 609 11.62 19.16 13.53
N ILE A 610 10.99 18.88 14.66
CA ILE A 610 11.34 19.38 15.98
C ILE A 610 11.86 18.19 16.78
N PRO A 611 13.19 18.02 16.91
CA PRO A 611 13.76 16.88 17.63
C PRO A 611 13.43 16.95 19.12
N LEU A 612 13.28 15.78 19.73
CA LEU A 612 13.15 15.63 21.19
C LEU A 612 14.38 16.27 21.86
N PRO A 613 14.22 17.18 22.80
CA PRO A 613 15.33 17.72 23.57
C PRO A 613 16.05 16.64 24.38
N GLU A 614 17.33 16.78 24.58
CA GLU A 614 18.13 15.87 25.40
C GLU A 614 17.59 15.81 26.83
N GLY A 615 17.41 14.58 27.35
CA GLY A 615 16.84 14.32 28.67
C GLY A 615 15.33 14.44 28.78
N ALA A 616 14.63 14.84 27.69
CA ALA A 616 13.17 14.91 27.71
C ALA A 616 12.52 13.51 27.51
N SER A 617 11.31 13.33 28.02
CA SER A 617 10.57 12.09 27.95
C SER A 617 10.03 11.81 26.55
N LEU A 618 10.32 10.63 26.00
CA LEU A 618 9.75 10.15 24.75
C LEU A 618 8.22 10.00 24.86
N ALA A 619 7.72 9.46 25.98
CA ALA A 619 6.29 9.34 26.24
C ALA A 619 5.57 10.70 26.24
N ALA A 620 6.22 11.72 26.82
CA ALA A 620 5.71 13.10 26.78
C ALA A 620 5.62 13.65 25.35
N LEU A 621 6.60 13.35 24.48
CA LEU A 621 6.56 13.75 23.08
C LEU A 621 5.45 13.05 22.30
N GLN A 622 5.28 11.76 22.50
CA GLN A 622 4.22 10.98 21.84
C GLN A 622 2.83 11.48 22.25
N LEU A 623 2.62 11.74 23.54
CA LEU A 623 1.35 12.26 24.03
C LEU A 623 1.11 13.70 23.54
N LEU A 624 2.14 14.55 23.51
CA LEU A 624 2.03 15.88 22.94
C LEU A 624 1.66 15.83 21.45
N ALA A 625 2.19 14.88 20.69
CA ALA A 625 1.82 14.70 19.29
C ALA A 625 0.35 14.32 19.12
N LEU A 626 -0.18 13.41 19.95
CA LEU A 626 -1.61 13.04 19.95
C LEU A 626 -2.52 14.23 20.27
N LEU A 627 -2.08 15.16 21.12
CA LEU A 627 -2.80 16.41 21.38
C LEU A 627 -2.73 17.40 20.20
N CYS A 628 -1.60 17.44 19.52
CA CYS A 628 -1.37 18.36 18.41
C CYS A 628 -2.12 17.96 17.14
N GLU A 629 -2.17 16.68 16.80
CA GLU A 629 -2.61 16.17 15.51
C GLU A 629 -4.05 16.61 15.14
N PRO A 630 -5.08 16.34 15.97
CA PRO A 630 -6.46 16.74 15.65
C PRO A 630 -6.63 18.25 15.62
N GLN A 631 -6.00 18.99 16.52
CA GLN A 631 -6.10 20.45 16.57
C GLN A 631 -5.38 21.11 15.38
N PHE A 632 -4.24 20.54 14.94
CA PHE A 632 -3.50 21.03 13.78
C PHE A 632 -4.31 20.85 12.51
N PHE A 633 -4.89 19.66 12.34
CA PHE A 633 -5.74 19.35 11.21
C PHE A 633 -6.98 20.25 11.17
N GLN A 634 -7.71 20.35 12.29
CA GLN A 634 -8.91 21.16 12.39
C GLN A 634 -8.64 22.62 12.05
N ARG A 635 -7.62 23.24 12.66
CA ARG A 635 -7.33 24.67 12.47
C ARG A 635 -6.78 24.99 11.08
N LEU A 636 -5.90 24.13 10.54
CA LEU A 636 -5.18 24.48 9.32
C LEU A 636 -5.86 23.89 8.06
N ARG A 637 -6.42 22.69 8.16
CA ARG A 637 -7.09 22.03 7.03
C ARG A 637 -8.55 22.46 6.89
N VAL A 638 -9.27 22.44 8.01
CA VAL A 638 -10.74 22.68 7.99
C VAL A 638 -11.05 24.17 8.06
N GLU A 639 -10.54 24.89 9.07
CA GLU A 639 -10.89 26.30 9.29
C GLU A 639 -10.15 27.27 8.35
N GLN A 640 -8.83 27.08 8.15
CA GLN A 640 -8.01 27.99 7.34
C GLN A 640 -7.82 27.53 5.89
N GLN A 641 -8.19 26.30 5.57
CA GLN A 641 -8.09 25.71 4.22
C GLN A 641 -6.73 25.95 3.55
N ILE A 642 -5.66 25.72 4.32
CA ILE A 642 -4.28 26.08 3.90
C ILE A 642 -3.84 25.29 2.67
N GLY A 643 -4.25 24.02 2.53
CA GLY A 643 -3.85 23.16 1.43
C GLY A 643 -4.32 21.72 1.65
N TYR A 644 -3.92 20.81 0.78
CA TYR A 644 -4.38 19.43 0.82
C TYR A 644 -3.47 18.50 1.64
N VAL A 645 -2.23 18.90 1.95
CA VAL A 645 -1.39 18.20 2.92
C VAL A 645 -1.27 19.06 4.17
N VAL A 646 -1.83 18.57 5.27
CA VAL A 646 -1.74 19.16 6.61
C VAL A 646 -1.58 18.00 7.60
N SER A 647 -0.42 17.85 8.21
CA SER A 647 -0.12 16.77 9.14
C SER A 647 0.78 17.26 10.27
N CYS A 648 0.49 16.82 11.49
CA CYS A 648 1.33 17.02 12.67
C CYS A 648 1.34 15.72 13.44
N ARG A 649 2.51 15.07 13.62
CA ARG A 649 2.58 13.77 14.28
C ARG A 649 3.93 13.53 14.93
N TYR A 650 3.97 12.62 15.88
CA TYR A 650 5.22 12.01 16.32
C TYR A 650 5.82 11.21 15.16
N GLN A 651 7.12 11.38 14.93
CA GLN A 651 7.85 10.61 13.94
C GLN A 651 9.29 10.40 14.40
N ARG A 652 9.78 9.17 14.29
CA ARG A 652 11.20 8.89 14.37
C ARG A 652 11.80 8.98 12.97
N ILE A 653 12.91 9.73 12.82
CA ILE A 653 13.59 9.92 11.54
C ILE A 653 15.10 9.92 11.78
N ALA A 654 15.83 9.09 11.05
CA ALA A 654 17.27 8.91 11.23
C ALA A 654 17.63 8.64 12.71
N ASP A 655 16.84 7.76 13.33
CA ASP A 655 16.93 7.37 14.75
C ASP A 655 16.65 8.47 15.79
N ARG A 656 16.26 9.66 15.36
CA ARG A 656 15.89 10.80 16.20
C ARG A 656 14.38 10.88 16.35
N ASP A 657 13.94 10.90 17.58
CA ASP A 657 12.52 11.09 17.93
C ASP A 657 12.18 12.59 17.80
N GLY A 658 11.01 12.92 17.23
CA GLY A 658 10.63 14.31 17.04
C GLY A 658 9.16 14.51 16.70
N LEU A 659 8.72 15.76 16.73
CA LEU A 659 7.44 16.20 16.22
C LEU A 659 7.62 16.68 14.77
N LEU A 660 6.89 16.08 13.85
CA LEU A 660 6.92 16.38 12.42
C LEU A 660 5.67 17.16 12.03
N LEU A 661 5.85 18.33 11.43
CA LEU A 661 4.78 19.13 10.83
C LEU A 661 5.02 19.19 9.32
N ALA A 662 4.00 18.84 8.53
CA ALA A 662 4.06 18.84 7.07
C ALA A 662 2.89 19.62 6.49
N LEU A 663 3.19 20.58 5.62
CA LEU A 663 2.21 21.41 4.91
C LEU A 663 2.55 21.46 3.43
N GLN A 664 1.52 21.32 2.56
CA GLN A 664 1.65 21.61 1.13
C GLN A 664 0.44 22.42 0.66
N SER A 665 0.69 23.49 -0.06
CA SER A 665 -0.31 24.46 -0.47
C SER A 665 0.01 25.04 -1.85
N PRO A 666 -0.98 25.17 -2.74
CA PRO A 666 -0.81 25.85 -4.01
C PRO A 666 -0.70 27.38 -3.84
N ASP A 667 -1.35 27.97 -2.82
CA ASP A 667 -1.60 29.40 -2.73
C ASP A 667 -0.80 30.09 -1.62
N ARG A 668 -0.31 29.37 -0.61
CA ARG A 668 0.33 29.95 0.57
C ARG A 668 1.85 29.97 0.43
N SER A 669 2.48 31.12 0.63
CA SER A 669 3.94 31.22 0.63
C SER A 669 4.57 30.43 1.80
N ILE A 670 5.82 30.00 1.64
CA ILE A 670 6.61 29.29 2.67
C ILE A 670 6.64 30.08 3.99
N SER A 671 6.77 31.41 3.92
CA SER A 671 6.77 32.27 5.12
C SER A 671 5.43 32.22 5.85
N ASN A 672 4.31 32.16 5.12
CA ASN A 672 2.98 31.99 5.69
C ASN A 672 2.80 30.62 6.32
N LEU A 673 3.19 29.54 5.62
CA LEU A 673 3.12 28.17 6.13
C LEU A 673 3.92 28.02 7.44
N LEU A 674 5.13 28.57 7.47
CA LEU A 674 5.97 28.57 8.69
C LEU A 674 5.34 29.40 9.82
N ARG A 675 4.69 30.51 9.49
CA ARG A 675 3.95 31.33 10.47
C ARG A 675 2.79 30.53 11.06
N CYS A 676 2.05 29.79 10.26
CA CYS A 676 0.95 28.92 10.72
C CYS A 676 1.45 27.87 11.72
N CYS A 677 2.55 27.16 11.41
CA CYS A 677 3.16 26.21 12.35
C CYS A 677 3.54 26.87 13.68
N LYS A 678 4.21 28.03 13.61
CA LYS A 678 4.65 28.76 14.81
C LYS A 678 3.47 29.28 15.65
N THR A 679 2.42 29.76 15.00
CA THR A 679 1.22 30.28 15.67
C THR A 679 0.44 29.13 16.30
N PHE A 680 0.27 28.01 15.58
CA PHE A 680 -0.37 26.81 16.11
C PHE A 680 0.30 26.33 17.42
N LEU A 681 1.63 26.12 17.39
CA LEU A 681 2.35 25.64 18.58
C LEU A 681 2.27 26.62 19.78
N ARG A 682 2.15 27.92 19.54
CA ARG A 682 1.95 28.89 20.62
C ARG A 682 0.54 28.88 21.20
N GLN A 683 -0.45 28.61 20.37
CA GLN A 683 -1.87 28.64 20.69
C GLN A 683 -2.48 27.26 20.91
N LEU A 684 -1.61 26.22 21.06
CA LEU A 684 -2.07 24.88 21.37
C LEU A 684 -2.93 24.89 22.63
N THR A 685 -4.12 24.34 22.54
CA THR A 685 -4.98 24.14 23.69
C THR A 685 -4.56 22.87 24.40
N LEU A 686 -4.09 23.00 25.62
CA LEU A 686 -3.72 21.84 26.42
C LEU A 686 -4.99 21.20 27.01
N CYS A 687 -4.95 19.90 27.16
CA CYS A 687 -6.07 19.13 27.71
C CYS A 687 -6.19 19.28 29.24
N GLY A 688 -7.38 19.06 29.76
CA GLY A 688 -7.60 18.87 31.20
C GLY A 688 -7.13 17.50 31.67
N GLN A 689 -7.11 17.27 33.00
CA GLN A 689 -6.63 16.02 33.61
C GLN A 689 -7.42 14.78 33.12
N ALA A 690 -8.72 14.89 32.89
CA ALA A 690 -9.54 13.75 32.43
C ALA A 690 -9.16 13.32 30.99
N GLU A 691 -9.02 14.28 30.08
CA GLU A 691 -8.61 14.04 28.69
C GLU A 691 -7.16 13.52 28.64
N PHE A 692 -6.27 14.07 29.46
CA PHE A 692 -4.91 13.57 29.60
C PHE A 692 -4.90 12.09 30.00
N SER A 693 -5.66 11.69 31.00
CA SER A 693 -5.74 10.30 31.46
C SER A 693 -6.28 9.36 30.37
N GLN A 694 -7.22 9.84 29.57
CA GLN A 694 -7.75 9.06 28.43
C GLN A 694 -6.68 8.84 27.36
N LEU A 695 -5.97 9.89 26.95
CA LEU A 695 -4.88 9.81 25.96
C LEU A 695 -3.69 8.99 26.49
N GLN A 696 -3.40 9.09 27.77
CA GLN A 696 -2.37 8.30 28.44
C GLN A 696 -2.72 6.80 28.38
N HIS A 697 -3.96 6.43 28.69
CA HIS A 697 -4.42 5.05 28.60
C HIS A 697 -4.34 4.54 27.14
N GLN A 698 -4.83 5.30 26.18
CA GLN A 698 -4.75 4.96 24.76
C GLN A 698 -3.31 4.75 24.30
N LEU A 699 -2.38 5.63 24.68
CA LEU A 699 -0.97 5.52 24.31
C LEU A 699 -0.30 4.31 24.99
N ALA A 700 -0.64 4.03 26.25
CA ALA A 700 -0.14 2.87 26.97
C ALA A 700 -0.61 1.56 26.33
N GLU A 701 -1.88 1.48 25.92
CA GLU A 701 -2.41 0.34 25.16
C GLU A 701 -1.69 0.15 23.81
N GLN A 702 -1.48 1.23 23.05
CA GLN A 702 -0.75 1.19 21.77
C GLN A 702 0.69 0.67 21.97
N ASN A 703 1.39 1.15 23.01
CA ASN A 703 2.76 0.71 23.30
C ASN A 703 2.81 -0.68 23.94
N GLY A 704 1.70 -1.20 24.46
CA GLY A 704 1.56 -2.54 25.02
C GLY A 704 1.10 -3.60 24.03
N GLN A 705 0.67 -3.20 22.85
CA GLN A 705 0.31 -4.16 21.79
C GLN A 705 1.51 -4.98 21.36
N ALA A 706 1.28 -6.26 21.06
CA ALA A 706 2.31 -7.15 20.58
C ALA A 706 2.96 -6.56 19.32
N GLN A 707 4.23 -6.22 19.43
CA GLN A 707 5.03 -5.77 18.29
C GLN A 707 5.34 -6.96 17.39
N ASP A 708 5.47 -6.72 16.08
CA ASP A 708 6.03 -7.72 15.19
C ASP A 708 7.50 -8.02 15.56
N ALA A 709 8.02 -9.15 15.08
CA ALA A 709 9.38 -9.58 15.43
C ALA A 709 10.47 -8.58 14.98
N SER A 710 10.26 -7.84 13.87
CA SER A 710 11.19 -6.82 13.39
C SER A 710 11.22 -5.60 14.32
N ALA A 711 10.04 -5.12 14.75
CA ALA A 711 9.94 -4.03 15.71
C ALA A 711 10.49 -4.42 17.08
N THR A 712 10.29 -5.67 17.52
CA THR A 712 10.88 -6.24 18.74
C THR A 712 12.40 -6.25 18.65
N ALA A 713 12.97 -6.71 17.53
CA ALA A 713 14.42 -6.73 17.31
C ALA A 713 15.03 -5.32 17.33
N LEU A 714 14.35 -4.35 16.67
CA LEU A 714 14.79 -2.95 16.67
C LEU A 714 14.71 -2.33 18.07
N SER A 715 13.64 -2.61 18.81
CA SER A 715 13.47 -2.15 20.19
C SER A 715 14.55 -2.70 21.11
N ALA A 716 14.89 -3.99 20.97
CA ALA A 716 15.99 -4.64 21.71
C ALA A 716 17.35 -4.00 21.39
N LEU A 717 17.64 -3.72 20.11
CA LEU A 717 18.84 -2.98 19.72
C LEU A 717 18.88 -1.59 20.36
N ARG A 718 17.77 -0.84 20.33
CA ARG A 718 17.70 0.49 20.95
C ARG A 718 17.98 0.42 22.46
N GLN A 719 17.39 -0.55 23.15
CA GLN A 719 17.64 -0.77 24.59
C GLN A 719 19.11 -1.12 24.86
N HIS A 720 19.69 -2.02 24.05
CA HIS A 720 21.09 -2.42 24.16
C HIS A 720 22.04 -1.21 24.05
N TYR A 721 21.71 -0.25 23.18
CA TYR A 721 22.47 0.98 22.98
C TYR A 721 21.96 2.18 23.81
N HIS A 722 21.17 1.95 24.84
CA HIS A 722 20.62 2.97 25.76
C HIS A 722 19.84 4.10 25.07
N LEU A 723 19.22 3.81 23.92
CA LEU A 723 18.37 4.77 23.21
C LEU A 723 16.95 4.77 23.76
N PRO A 724 16.20 5.90 23.67
CA PRO A 724 14.83 5.97 24.15
C PRO A 724 13.93 4.91 23.49
N VAL A 725 13.18 4.19 24.34
CA VAL A 725 12.14 3.24 23.92
C VAL A 725 10.88 3.57 24.72
N ALA A 726 9.75 3.70 24.04
CA ALA A 726 8.47 3.89 24.71
C ALA A 726 7.97 2.54 25.26
N THR A 727 7.61 2.53 26.54
CA THR A 727 7.01 1.36 27.21
C THR A 727 5.68 1.77 27.84
N PRO A 728 4.71 0.85 28.04
CA PRO A 728 3.49 1.15 28.75
C PRO A 728 3.74 1.76 30.13
N GLN A 729 4.78 1.29 30.83
CA GLN A 729 5.16 1.79 32.15
C GLN A 729 5.55 3.26 32.10
N ASN A 730 6.45 3.65 31.17
CA ASN A 730 6.88 5.04 31.02
C ASN A 730 5.72 5.98 30.68
N VAL A 731 4.71 5.46 29.96
CA VAL A 731 3.50 6.23 29.64
C VAL A 731 2.62 6.35 30.88
N ASN A 732 2.42 5.29 31.66
CA ASN A 732 1.59 5.30 32.86
C ASN A 732 2.18 6.20 33.97
N ASP A 733 3.51 6.30 34.04
CA ASP A 733 4.21 7.13 35.03
C ASP A 733 4.26 8.62 34.62
N LEU A 734 3.85 8.96 33.37
CA LEU A 734 3.92 10.32 32.84
C LEU A 734 2.94 11.26 33.53
N ARG A 735 3.38 12.48 33.82
CA ARG A 735 2.55 13.54 34.39
C ARG A 735 2.28 14.63 33.37
N LEU A 736 1.13 15.29 33.50
CA LEU A 736 0.71 16.37 32.61
C LEU A 736 1.71 17.55 32.59
N ASP A 737 2.31 17.87 33.75
CA ASP A 737 3.30 18.95 33.86
C ASP A 737 4.59 18.69 33.05
N GLU A 738 4.95 17.43 32.83
CA GLU A 738 6.07 17.05 31.96
C GLU A 738 5.76 17.35 30.48
N VAL A 739 4.54 17.05 30.03
CA VAL A 739 4.07 17.37 28.68
C VAL A 739 4.03 18.89 28.47
N ILE A 740 3.54 19.64 29.45
CA ILE A 740 3.51 21.10 29.45
C ILE A 740 4.94 21.69 29.37
N THR A 741 5.85 21.13 30.15
CA THR A 741 7.25 21.55 30.18
C THR A 741 7.91 21.31 28.82
N LEU A 742 7.75 20.12 28.25
CA LEU A 742 8.24 19.79 26.91
C LEU A 742 7.66 20.73 25.84
N TRP A 743 6.33 20.95 25.85
CA TRP A 743 5.69 21.88 24.93
C TRP A 743 6.28 23.30 24.99
N ARG A 744 6.49 23.81 26.20
CA ARG A 744 7.12 25.13 26.39
C ARG A 744 8.54 25.17 25.87
N GLU A 745 9.31 24.11 26.09
CA GLU A 745 10.68 24.00 25.64
C GLU A 745 10.79 24.00 24.11
N ILE A 746 10.07 23.11 23.43
CA ILE A 746 10.10 23.03 21.95
C ILE A 746 9.56 24.30 21.28
N THR A 747 8.60 24.99 21.92
CA THR A 747 8.03 26.23 21.41
C THR A 747 8.99 27.42 21.55
N ARG A 748 9.81 27.46 22.62
CA ARG A 748 10.80 28.50 22.89
C ARG A 748 12.09 28.30 22.10
N ARG A 749 12.60 27.05 22.00
CA ARG A 749 13.90 26.71 21.39
C ARG A 749 13.80 26.49 19.88
N ARG A 750 13.23 27.43 19.14
CA ARG A 750 13.03 27.30 17.67
C ARG A 750 14.32 27.16 16.86
N ARG A 751 15.46 27.52 17.44
CA ARG A 751 16.78 27.32 16.82
C ARG A 751 17.17 25.85 16.72
N SER A 752 16.50 24.94 17.46
CA SER A 752 16.72 23.49 17.36
C SER A 752 15.97 22.85 16.18
N TRP A 753 15.04 23.55 15.54
CA TRP A 753 14.22 23.01 14.48
C TRP A 753 15.02 22.78 13.20
N ARG A 754 14.73 21.67 12.50
CA ARG A 754 15.14 21.44 11.13
C ARG A 754 13.97 21.71 10.21
N ILE A 755 14.15 22.57 9.23
CA ILE A 755 13.11 23.00 8.30
C ILE A 755 13.61 22.76 6.89
N LEU A 756 12.86 21.93 6.14
CA LEU A 756 13.04 21.76 4.71
C LEU A 756 11.85 22.38 3.98
N TYR A 757 12.09 23.00 2.85
CA TYR A 757 11.00 23.54 2.04
C TYR A 757 11.31 23.44 0.54
N SER A 758 10.23 23.34 -0.23
CA SER A 758 10.26 23.50 -1.68
C SER A 758 9.31 24.62 -2.09
N ALA A 759 9.74 25.44 -3.01
CA ALA A 759 8.94 26.51 -3.60
C ALA A 759 9.22 26.55 -5.11
N PRO A 760 8.23 26.94 -5.93
CA PRO A 760 8.41 27.11 -7.36
C PRO A 760 9.64 27.98 -7.65
N THR A 761 10.37 27.59 -8.69
CA THR A 761 11.46 28.45 -9.19
C THR A 761 10.76 29.61 -9.89
N THR A 762 10.70 30.78 -9.26
CA THR A 762 10.38 32.00 -10.01
C THR A 762 11.39 32.13 -11.13
N SER A 763 10.96 31.93 -12.36
CA SER A 763 11.75 32.34 -13.52
C SER A 763 12.05 33.82 -13.30
N ALA A 764 13.32 34.14 -13.12
CA ALA A 764 13.77 35.54 -13.18
C ALA A 764 13.42 36.01 -14.58
N THR A 765 12.28 36.75 -14.70
CA THR A 765 12.00 37.60 -15.84
C THR A 765 12.91 38.83 -15.79
#